data_47cddaed91bb256784ad62c00bfcc526
#
_entry.id   47cddaed91bb256784ad62c00bfcc526
#
_cell.length_a   1.000
_cell.length_b   1.000
_cell.length_c   1.000
_cell.angle_alpha   90.00
_cell.angle_beta   90.00
_cell.angle_gamma   90.00
#
_symmetry.space_group_name_H-M   'P 1'
#
loop_
_entity.id
_entity.type
_entity.pdbx_description
1 polymer ?
#
loop_
_entity_poly.entity_id
_entity_poly.type
_entity_poly.pdbx_seq_one_letter_code
_entity_poly.pdbx_strand_id
1 'polypeptide(L)'
;MDAEFRAITPQQINELGTYEIEEHRYLSDIGSDSYVLRHRKTGARVAILPNEDSNKVFYIGFRTPPADSTGVAHIIEHTVLCGSRDFPVKDPFIEVVKGSLNTFLNAMTYPDKTVYPVASTNEKDFDNLMHVYLDAVFHPNIYREENIFRQEGWHLEPVPDEDGHYDADSEITVNGVVYNEMKGVMSSPEDVLSDKVLASLYPHTTYAIVSGGDPKHIPELTYAQYLDFHRRYYHPSNSYIYLYGDMDMKERLRYLDEAYLSQYEQLDVSSAIVPEPPFTSPVRAEYPYSILPDEDTAGKTYLSLNFSLPTKTSAKDNLGMKILDYVLCDSEGAPLKEALRKRGIGQDVISLYDAGILQPYYSICAQYAEKEQQEEFEKTVFNTFRELADRGIDRKALAAGISNYEFHYREADFGAYPKGLIYGLDALDTWLYDDRKVFDGLTIGPLFDELRKDAERGWFEELIRRCFLDNPHRSSVILQPVPGLTEQNEQREKEKMKALHDKMSAQERQNLLLKYEALRRYQETPSTKEELATIPVLERTDLGRKTKPLVNRLLTEEAAPVLAHDIFTSGIDYATAVFEITDLPDRLLRYAGVFKTLLSALDTQNYSYSALDNEIHIVSGGFSFAVSAFTSYHENGSYKLVFEAGMKSMHRNFKESLELLGEVLLRTKFDDKDRIRTVLEEELAGMKSSLPSAGHSTAVQRASAYLRDVYAKLDSVNNIGEYDTLKEILEHFDEQFDCLRNALEELRSCICSRARLLFDIIDEKSLILEDLPAIREFALSLSSKETSFAPGDTGKNLSGTTETFANEGLTTAGQVQFVCAAGDYYKKGLPYTGALSVLRVILGYDYLWNNIRVKGGAYGCMSGFSRNGIGYLVSYRDPHLSGTFDVYKKAGDAIRHFEADERTLTKYVIGAISSLDRPLTPSAEGGFSMNCWLSGITDEDLQKERTQVLDVSLQDIRRLGDYLDAIISQNCICVVGSESKIRGRKDLFGSIRPLL
;
A
#
# COMPACT_ATOMS: atom_id res chain seq x y z
N MET A 1 -27.03 16.82 17.33
CA MET A 1 -26.55 18.15 17.74
C MET A 1 -25.15 18.21 17.17
N ASP A 2 -25.02 18.95 16.09
CA ASP A 2 -23.72 19.17 15.49
C ASP A 2 -22.92 19.99 16.52
N ALA A 3 -21.81 19.42 17.00
CA ALA A 3 -20.92 20.14 17.88
C ALA A 3 -20.33 21.29 17.06
N GLU A 4 -20.49 22.51 17.53
CA GLU A 4 -19.94 23.71 16.89
C GLU A 4 -18.40 23.56 16.91
N PHE A 5 -17.73 23.70 15.76
CA PHE A 5 -16.29 23.60 15.62
C PHE A 5 -15.55 24.45 16.66
N ARG A 6 -14.56 23.84 17.32
CA ARG A 6 -13.80 24.45 18.42
C ARG A 6 -12.51 25.11 17.92
N ALA A 7 -12.64 26.27 17.25
CA ALA A 7 -11.46 27.06 16.87
C ALA A 7 -10.67 27.51 18.10
N ILE A 8 -9.35 27.36 18.07
CA ILE A 8 -8.46 27.92 19.10
C ILE A 8 -7.99 29.31 18.68
N THR A 9 -7.85 30.22 19.65
CA THR A 9 -7.35 31.56 19.42
C THR A 9 -5.92 31.76 19.95
N PRO A 10 -5.14 32.75 19.41
CA PRO A 10 -3.83 33.09 19.96
C PRO A 10 -3.86 33.43 21.45
N GLN A 11 -4.96 34.05 21.93
CA GLN A 11 -5.11 34.33 23.35
C GLN A 11 -5.19 33.07 24.20
N GLN A 12 -5.96 32.07 23.78
CA GLN A 12 -6.09 30.80 24.48
C GLN A 12 -4.77 30.01 24.53
N ILE A 13 -3.97 30.09 23.47
CA ILE A 13 -2.61 29.50 23.45
C ILE A 13 -1.71 30.23 24.44
N ASN A 14 -1.74 31.58 24.44
CA ASN A 14 -0.92 32.37 25.35
C ASN A 14 -1.34 32.19 26.83
N GLU A 15 -2.60 31.92 27.14
CA GLU A 15 -3.09 31.61 28.48
C GLU A 15 -2.45 30.34 29.08
N LEU A 16 -2.01 29.39 28.25
CA LEU A 16 -1.25 28.21 28.71
C LEU A 16 0.12 28.59 29.29
N GLY A 17 0.75 29.65 28.76
CA GLY A 17 2.06 30.15 29.25
C GLY A 17 3.25 29.32 28.85
N THR A 18 3.05 28.10 28.40
CA THR A 18 4.08 27.08 28.12
C THR A 18 4.53 27.05 26.66
N TYR A 19 3.77 27.66 25.75
CA TYR A 19 4.08 27.74 24.33
C TYR A 19 4.36 29.15 23.88
N GLU A 20 5.18 29.26 22.83
CA GLU A 20 5.41 30.46 22.05
C GLU A 20 4.87 30.26 20.65
N ILE A 21 4.09 31.19 20.13
CA ILE A 21 3.59 31.17 18.75
C ILE A 21 4.71 31.69 17.85
N GLU A 22 5.28 30.81 17.02
CA GLU A 22 6.31 31.17 16.04
C GLU A 22 5.68 31.62 14.71
N GLU A 23 4.58 30.97 14.31
CA GLU A 23 3.81 31.32 13.11
C GLU A 23 2.30 31.15 13.37
N HIS A 24 1.50 32.02 12.77
CA HIS A 24 0.06 31.94 12.70
C HIS A 24 -0.38 32.29 11.27
N ARG A 25 -1.06 31.36 10.60
CA ARG A 25 -1.46 31.51 9.19
C ARG A 25 -2.80 30.82 8.96
N TYR A 26 -3.71 31.52 8.26
CA TYR A 26 -4.90 30.85 7.72
C TYR A 26 -4.53 30.12 6.43
N LEU A 27 -4.74 28.82 6.40
CA LEU A 27 -4.48 27.95 5.25
C LEU A 27 -5.80 27.76 4.49
N SER A 28 -6.01 28.55 3.44
CA SER A 28 -7.27 28.58 2.66
C SER A 28 -7.58 27.22 2.02
N ASP A 29 -6.55 26.52 1.60
CA ASP A 29 -6.67 25.26 0.86
C ASP A 29 -7.15 24.09 1.75
N ILE A 30 -6.95 24.24 3.08
CA ILE A 30 -7.36 23.26 4.10
C ILE A 30 -8.54 23.77 4.94
N GLY A 31 -8.82 25.08 4.90
CA GLY A 31 -9.82 25.70 5.73
C GLY A 31 -9.43 25.77 7.21
N SER A 32 -8.13 25.97 7.51
CA SER A 32 -7.60 25.91 8.87
C SER A 32 -6.88 27.18 9.29
N ASP A 33 -7.20 27.67 10.49
CA ASP A 33 -6.45 28.73 11.17
C ASP A 33 -5.30 28.11 11.96
N SER A 34 -4.14 27.97 11.34
CA SER A 34 -3.05 27.08 11.74
C SER A 34 -1.94 27.80 12.48
N TYR A 35 -1.28 27.09 13.39
CA TYR A 35 -0.21 27.63 14.23
C TYR A 35 1.01 26.73 14.25
N VAL A 36 2.20 27.33 14.24
CA VAL A 36 3.46 26.71 14.62
C VAL A 36 3.84 27.22 16.00
N LEU A 37 4.06 26.31 16.93
CA LEU A 37 4.34 26.60 18.32
C LEU A 37 5.68 26.01 18.74
N ARG A 38 6.36 26.70 19.67
CA ARG A 38 7.55 26.22 20.37
C ARG A 38 7.27 26.03 21.83
N HIS A 39 7.46 24.83 22.36
CA HIS A 39 7.37 24.62 23.80
C HIS A 39 8.53 25.28 24.53
N ARG A 40 8.27 26.22 25.45
CA ARG A 40 9.27 27.12 26.04
C ARG A 40 10.37 26.39 26.82
N LYS A 41 10.00 25.32 27.54
CA LYS A 41 10.93 24.59 28.39
C LYS A 41 11.85 23.66 27.62
N THR A 42 11.32 22.93 26.65
CA THR A 42 12.07 21.87 25.95
C THR A 42 12.48 22.22 24.55
N GLY A 43 11.89 23.26 23.97
CA GLY A 43 12.08 23.57 22.54
C GLY A 43 11.35 22.62 21.59
N ALA A 44 10.44 21.77 22.07
CA ALA A 44 9.65 20.89 21.22
C ALA A 44 8.83 21.70 20.21
N ARG A 45 8.75 21.22 19.00
CA ARG A 45 8.04 21.83 17.88
C ARG A 45 6.63 21.26 17.82
N VAL A 46 5.61 22.12 17.70
CA VAL A 46 4.22 21.70 17.62
C VAL A 46 3.52 22.47 16.50
N ALA A 47 2.95 21.76 15.54
CA ALA A 47 2.07 22.35 14.53
C ALA A 47 0.64 21.90 14.79
N ILE A 48 -0.30 22.84 14.80
CA ILE A 48 -1.72 22.54 14.96
C ILE A 48 -2.52 23.11 13.78
N LEU A 49 -3.38 22.30 13.21
CA LEU A 49 -4.26 22.62 12.08
C LEU A 49 -5.73 22.33 12.47
N PRO A 50 -6.34 23.17 13.29
CA PRO A 50 -7.73 23.03 13.68
C PRO A 50 -8.66 23.24 12.47
N ASN A 51 -9.59 22.34 12.25
CA ASN A 51 -10.57 22.38 11.17
C ASN A 51 -11.78 21.49 11.50
N GLU A 52 -12.79 21.45 10.62
CA GLU A 52 -14.06 20.72 10.84
C GLU A 52 -13.96 19.21 10.54
N ASP A 53 -12.80 18.68 10.16
CA ASP A 53 -12.65 17.25 9.90
C ASP A 53 -12.76 16.45 11.21
N SER A 54 -13.76 15.58 11.28
CA SER A 54 -13.97 14.70 12.42
C SER A 54 -12.89 13.64 12.58
N ASN A 55 -12.14 13.32 11.49
CA ASN A 55 -11.05 12.35 11.53
C ASN A 55 -9.77 13.01 12.06
N LYS A 56 -9.66 13.01 13.37
CA LYS A 56 -8.55 13.62 14.12
C LYS A 56 -7.25 12.88 13.85
N VAL A 57 -6.18 13.64 13.65
CA VAL A 57 -4.83 13.08 13.44
C VAL A 57 -3.86 13.67 14.46
N PHE A 58 -3.06 12.80 15.03
CA PHE A 58 -1.88 13.11 15.81
C PHE A 58 -0.70 12.36 15.23
N TYR A 59 0.47 12.99 15.14
CA TYR A 59 1.72 12.25 15.12
C TYR A 59 2.78 12.94 15.97
N ILE A 60 3.73 12.14 16.44
CA ILE A 60 5.02 12.59 16.93
C ILE A 60 6.11 11.99 16.04
N GLY A 61 6.97 12.86 15.48
CA GLY A 61 8.11 12.47 14.68
C GLY A 61 9.41 12.92 15.32
N PHE A 62 10.49 12.18 15.02
CA PHE A 62 11.84 12.52 15.43
C PHE A 62 12.77 12.49 14.24
N ARG A 63 13.78 13.36 14.23
CA ARG A 63 14.89 13.24 13.29
C ARG A 63 15.84 12.17 13.80
N THR A 64 15.98 11.07 13.02
CA THR A 64 16.64 9.83 13.43
C THR A 64 17.66 9.35 12.40
N PRO A 65 18.68 10.16 12.03
CA PRO A 65 19.63 9.76 11.01
C PRO A 65 20.50 8.60 11.52
N PRO A 66 20.46 7.40 10.91
CA PRO A 66 21.35 6.30 11.25
C PRO A 66 22.77 6.57 10.77
N ALA A 67 23.75 5.96 11.44
CA ALA A 67 25.16 6.05 11.11
C ALA A 67 25.67 4.82 10.33
N ASP A 68 24.92 3.73 10.33
CA ASP A 68 25.25 2.47 9.66
C ASP A 68 23.96 1.70 9.27
N SER A 69 24.12 0.65 8.47
CA SER A 69 23.01 -0.15 7.95
C SER A 69 22.56 -1.28 8.92
N THR A 70 22.74 -1.11 10.22
CA THR A 70 22.26 -2.08 11.24
C THR A 70 20.75 -2.02 11.47
N GLY A 71 20.03 -1.06 10.85
CA GLY A 71 18.60 -0.92 11.01
C GLY A 71 18.15 -0.42 12.39
N VAL A 72 19.05 0.24 13.12
CA VAL A 72 18.80 0.67 14.50
C VAL A 72 17.55 1.55 14.62
N ALA A 73 17.30 2.45 13.66
CA ALA A 73 16.13 3.33 13.66
C ALA A 73 14.83 2.52 13.50
N HIS A 74 14.82 1.55 12.59
CA HIS A 74 13.70 0.67 12.31
C HIS A 74 13.41 -0.30 13.48
N ILE A 75 14.46 -0.89 14.05
CA ILE A 75 14.32 -1.75 15.23
C ILE A 75 13.75 -0.96 16.42
N ILE A 76 14.13 0.30 16.60
CA ILE A 76 13.56 1.16 17.65
C ILE A 76 12.10 1.47 17.34
N GLU A 77 11.75 1.74 16.08
CA GLU A 77 10.35 1.97 15.66
C GLU A 77 9.45 0.83 16.15
N HIS A 78 9.81 -0.43 15.86
CA HIS A 78 9.07 -1.61 16.31
C HIS A 78 9.04 -1.72 17.84
N THR A 79 10.16 -1.55 18.47
CA THR A 79 10.37 -1.93 19.88
C THR A 79 9.84 -0.94 20.90
N VAL A 80 9.75 0.36 20.59
CA VAL A 80 9.13 1.34 21.50
C VAL A 80 7.65 1.05 21.71
N LEU A 81 7.00 0.43 20.74
CA LEU A 81 5.60 0.01 20.82
C LEU A 81 5.38 -1.29 21.60
N CYS A 82 6.47 -1.96 22.06
CA CYS A 82 6.44 -3.22 22.82
C CYS A 82 6.48 -2.99 24.34
N GLY A 83 5.61 -2.12 24.86
CA GLY A 83 5.47 -1.81 26.27
C GLY A 83 6.14 -0.52 26.70
N SER A 84 5.51 0.15 27.65
CA SER A 84 5.96 1.44 28.17
C SER A 84 5.71 1.56 29.69
N ARG A 85 6.06 2.71 30.26
CA ARG A 85 5.92 2.98 31.69
C ARG A 85 4.46 2.85 32.18
N ASP A 86 3.54 3.48 31.48
CA ASP A 86 2.13 3.53 31.89
C ASP A 86 1.36 2.31 31.32
N PHE A 87 1.90 1.67 30.29
CA PHE A 87 1.34 0.51 29.61
C PHE A 87 2.35 -0.66 29.59
N PRO A 88 2.55 -1.34 30.74
CA PRO A 88 3.60 -2.36 30.89
C PRO A 88 3.24 -3.73 30.27
N VAL A 89 2.26 -3.77 29.38
CA VAL A 89 1.94 -4.98 28.59
C VAL A 89 3.01 -5.23 27.55
N LYS A 90 3.15 -6.46 27.08
CA LYS A 90 4.16 -6.83 26.09
C LYS A 90 3.99 -6.13 24.74
N ASP A 91 2.78 -5.90 24.34
CA ASP A 91 2.42 -5.28 23.05
C ASP A 91 1.20 -4.38 23.23
N PRO A 92 1.39 -3.15 23.78
CA PRO A 92 0.31 -2.18 23.92
C PRO A 92 -0.32 -1.81 22.58
N PHE A 93 0.49 -1.75 21.50
CA PHE A 93 0.03 -1.46 20.16
C PHE A 93 -1.06 -2.44 19.73
N ILE A 94 -0.79 -3.74 19.81
CA ILE A 94 -1.76 -4.79 19.44
C ILE A 94 -2.96 -4.80 20.40
N GLU A 95 -2.73 -4.57 21.69
CA GLU A 95 -3.84 -4.51 22.66
C GLU A 95 -4.79 -3.35 22.40
N VAL A 96 -4.26 -2.21 21.93
CA VAL A 96 -5.07 -1.06 21.55
C VAL A 96 -5.79 -1.29 20.22
N VAL A 97 -5.11 -1.79 19.19
CA VAL A 97 -5.73 -2.10 17.88
C VAL A 97 -6.96 -2.99 18.03
N LYS A 98 -6.91 -3.99 18.91
CA LYS A 98 -8.05 -4.90 19.19
C LYS A 98 -9.29 -4.16 19.68
N GLY A 99 -9.13 -3.02 20.35
CA GLY A 99 -10.20 -2.34 21.08
C GLY A 99 -10.34 -0.85 20.77
N SER A 100 -9.89 -0.40 19.62
CA SER A 100 -9.89 0.98 19.15
C SER A 100 -10.81 1.17 17.94
N LEU A 101 -11.36 2.36 17.80
CA LEU A 101 -12.06 2.85 16.62
C LEU A 101 -11.12 3.64 15.70
N ASN A 102 -9.84 3.29 15.71
CA ASN A 102 -8.85 3.97 14.90
C ASN A 102 -9.21 3.93 13.42
N THR A 103 -8.92 5.01 12.72
CA THR A 103 -8.97 5.11 11.27
C THR A 103 -7.60 4.92 10.66
N PHE A 104 -6.55 5.15 11.46
CA PHE A 104 -5.16 4.89 11.13
C PHE A 104 -4.32 4.67 12.40
N LEU A 105 -3.45 3.69 12.35
CA LEU A 105 -2.52 3.35 13.41
C LEU A 105 -1.29 2.71 12.79
N ASN A 106 -0.12 3.35 12.90
CA ASN A 106 1.12 2.83 12.34
C ASN A 106 2.34 3.48 13.01
N ALA A 107 3.53 3.04 12.62
CA ALA A 107 4.80 3.72 12.78
C ALA A 107 5.55 3.66 11.45
N MET A 108 6.43 4.60 11.18
CA MET A 108 7.07 4.75 9.87
C MET A 108 8.53 5.20 10.03
N THR A 109 9.46 4.40 9.56
CA THR A 109 10.88 4.76 9.48
C THR A 109 11.26 5.17 8.06
N TYR A 110 11.78 6.37 7.93
CA TYR A 110 12.33 6.95 6.71
C TYR A 110 13.87 7.03 6.80
N PRO A 111 14.57 7.44 5.75
CA PRO A 111 16.03 7.54 5.78
C PRO A 111 16.60 8.47 6.87
N ASP A 112 15.84 9.45 7.35
CA ASP A 112 16.31 10.46 8.29
C ASP A 112 15.32 10.83 9.41
N LYS A 113 14.13 10.22 9.40
CA LYS A 113 13.07 10.49 10.37
C LYS A 113 12.30 9.22 10.73
N THR A 114 11.73 9.19 11.93
CA THR A 114 10.78 8.16 12.35
C THR A 114 9.53 8.83 12.89
N VAL A 115 8.35 8.41 12.43
CA VAL A 115 7.06 9.05 12.71
C VAL A 115 6.08 8.04 13.29
N TYR A 116 5.33 8.44 14.30
CA TYR A 116 4.34 7.64 15.02
C TYR A 116 2.95 8.27 14.89
N PRO A 117 2.21 7.99 13.81
CA PRO A 117 0.91 8.56 13.54
C PRO A 117 -0.24 7.72 14.09
N VAL A 118 -1.28 8.41 14.56
CA VAL A 118 -2.58 7.83 14.90
C VAL A 118 -3.71 8.72 14.39
N ALA A 119 -4.85 8.10 14.05
CA ALA A 119 -6.06 8.83 13.72
C ALA A 119 -7.30 8.11 14.22
N SER A 120 -8.31 8.90 14.64
CA SER A 120 -9.62 8.39 15.04
C SER A 120 -10.69 9.46 14.88
N THR A 121 -11.91 9.05 14.53
CA THR A 121 -13.08 9.92 14.56
C THR A 121 -13.68 10.07 15.97
N ASN A 122 -13.39 9.12 16.87
CA ASN A 122 -13.88 9.11 18.23
C ASN A 122 -12.91 9.87 19.15
N GLU A 123 -13.41 10.86 19.90
CA GLU A 123 -12.57 11.73 20.75
C GLU A 123 -11.89 10.95 21.89
N LYS A 124 -12.64 10.08 22.60
CA LYS A 124 -12.09 9.26 23.69
C LYS A 124 -11.04 8.28 23.21
N ASP A 125 -11.28 7.69 22.05
CA ASP A 125 -10.33 6.78 21.42
C ASP A 125 -9.05 7.51 20.97
N PHE A 126 -9.22 8.68 20.35
CA PHE A 126 -8.10 9.54 19.94
C PHE A 126 -7.20 9.90 21.13
N ASP A 127 -7.78 10.25 22.28
CA ASP A 127 -7.04 10.55 23.52
C ASP A 127 -6.26 9.33 24.02
N ASN A 128 -6.89 8.17 23.99
CA ASN A 128 -6.27 6.93 24.39
C ASN A 128 -5.06 6.60 23.48
N LEU A 129 -5.23 6.74 22.17
CA LEU A 129 -4.18 6.51 21.18
C LEU A 129 -3.02 7.48 21.36
N MET A 130 -3.30 8.77 21.51
CA MET A 130 -2.29 9.79 21.74
C MET A 130 -1.48 9.51 23.03
N HIS A 131 -2.14 9.10 24.12
CA HIS A 131 -1.47 8.74 25.36
C HIS A 131 -0.55 7.54 25.19
N VAL A 132 -1.05 6.45 24.59
CA VAL A 132 -0.26 5.23 24.37
C VAL A 132 0.99 5.52 23.54
N TYR A 133 0.87 6.30 22.47
CA TYR A 133 1.98 6.62 21.59
C TYR A 133 3.01 7.56 22.21
N LEU A 134 2.56 8.57 22.95
CA LEU A 134 3.47 9.45 23.69
C LEU A 134 4.25 8.70 24.78
N ASP A 135 3.59 7.82 25.53
CA ASP A 135 4.28 7.04 26.57
C ASP A 135 5.23 6.01 25.95
N ALA A 136 4.85 5.40 24.84
CA ALA A 136 5.68 4.48 24.08
C ALA A 136 7.01 5.12 23.64
N VAL A 137 6.97 6.29 23.00
CA VAL A 137 8.17 6.92 22.46
C VAL A 137 9.08 7.55 23.54
N PHE A 138 8.50 8.05 24.64
CA PHE A 138 9.28 8.71 25.69
C PHE A 138 9.68 7.80 26.85
N HIS A 139 8.92 6.75 27.13
CA HIS A 139 9.11 5.87 28.28
C HIS A 139 9.04 4.36 27.94
N PRO A 140 9.67 3.89 26.84
CA PRO A 140 9.56 2.51 26.42
C PRO A 140 10.22 1.54 27.40
N ASN A 141 9.71 0.31 27.45
CA ASN A 141 10.24 -0.77 28.30
C ASN A 141 11.57 -1.35 27.78
N ILE A 142 12.06 -0.89 26.65
CA ILE A 142 13.33 -1.36 26.04
C ILE A 142 14.53 -1.28 26.99
N TYR A 143 14.49 -0.42 27.98
CA TYR A 143 15.56 -0.28 28.99
C TYR A 143 15.52 -1.33 30.12
N ARG A 144 14.40 -2.06 30.22
CA ARG A 144 14.15 -3.01 31.30
C ARG A 144 14.10 -4.45 30.81
N GLU A 145 13.76 -4.64 29.51
CA GLU A 145 13.53 -5.97 28.93
C GLU A 145 14.28 -6.11 27.59
N GLU A 146 15.43 -6.77 27.63
CA GLU A 146 16.26 -7.00 26.44
C GLU A 146 15.60 -7.95 25.41
N ASN A 147 14.64 -8.79 25.85
CA ASN A 147 13.97 -9.72 24.93
C ASN A 147 13.09 -8.99 23.90
N ILE A 148 12.66 -7.75 24.15
CA ILE A 148 12.01 -6.90 23.18
C ILE A 148 12.93 -6.68 21.95
N PHE A 149 14.16 -6.25 22.19
CA PHE A 149 15.18 -6.07 21.15
C PHE A 149 15.45 -7.38 20.38
N ARG A 150 15.53 -8.50 21.10
CA ARG A 150 15.83 -9.80 20.49
C ARG A 150 14.68 -10.32 19.64
N GLN A 151 13.45 -10.11 20.06
CA GLN A 151 12.26 -10.51 19.32
C GLN A 151 12.10 -9.71 18.03
N GLU A 152 12.09 -8.39 18.15
CA GLU A 152 11.80 -7.51 17.02
C GLU A 152 13.03 -7.26 16.15
N GLY A 153 14.22 -7.10 16.73
CA GLY A 153 15.45 -6.83 15.99
C GLY A 153 16.07 -8.10 15.42
N TRP A 154 16.92 -8.74 16.23
CA TRP A 154 17.59 -9.98 15.85
C TRP A 154 18.09 -10.78 17.06
N HIS A 155 18.22 -12.07 16.87
CA HIS A 155 18.87 -12.99 17.82
C HIS A 155 19.43 -14.21 17.12
N LEU A 156 20.34 -14.92 17.80
CA LEU A 156 20.77 -16.25 17.41
C LEU A 156 19.84 -17.30 18.04
N GLU A 157 19.40 -18.27 17.25
CA GLU A 157 18.60 -19.38 17.72
C GLU A 157 19.19 -20.73 17.29
N PRO A 158 19.04 -21.79 18.12
CA PRO A 158 19.39 -23.14 17.70
C PRO A 158 18.38 -23.65 16.66
N VAL A 159 18.88 -24.33 15.64
CA VAL A 159 18.06 -24.98 14.61
C VAL A 159 17.59 -26.32 15.17
N PRO A 160 16.26 -26.56 15.27
CA PRO A 160 15.72 -27.84 15.72
C PRO A 160 16.03 -28.97 14.72
N ASP A 161 16.20 -30.19 15.22
CA ASP A 161 16.23 -31.39 14.39
C ASP A 161 14.83 -31.76 13.83
N GLU A 162 14.75 -32.87 13.08
CA GLU A 162 13.50 -33.34 12.47
C GLU A 162 12.38 -33.65 13.50
N ASP A 163 12.75 -33.98 14.74
CA ASP A 163 11.83 -34.26 15.85
C ASP A 163 11.51 -33.00 16.68
N GLY A 164 12.10 -31.84 16.31
CA GLY A 164 11.89 -30.56 17.00
C GLY A 164 12.75 -30.36 18.25
N HIS A 165 13.77 -31.22 18.49
CA HIS A 165 14.68 -31.07 19.61
C HIS A 165 15.86 -30.17 19.24
N TYR A 166 16.34 -29.44 20.23
CA TYR A 166 17.56 -28.61 20.11
C TYR A 166 18.32 -28.59 21.44
N ASP A 167 19.61 -28.36 21.35
CA ASP A 167 20.50 -28.25 22.50
C ASP A 167 21.65 -27.22 22.24
N ALA A 168 22.61 -27.18 23.10
CA ALA A 168 23.74 -26.24 22.97
C ALA A 168 24.70 -26.56 21.81
N ASP A 169 24.66 -27.77 21.28
CA ASP A 169 25.48 -28.22 20.16
C ASP A 169 24.73 -28.20 18.82
N SER A 170 23.45 -27.82 18.80
CA SER A 170 22.64 -27.62 17.60
C SER A 170 23.23 -26.52 16.71
N GLU A 171 23.08 -26.64 15.38
CA GLU A 171 23.40 -25.54 14.45
C GLU A 171 22.64 -24.28 14.85
N ILE A 172 23.19 -23.12 14.53
CA ILE A 172 22.57 -21.83 14.85
C ILE A 172 22.21 -21.05 13.60
N THR A 173 21.17 -20.24 13.69
CA THR A 173 20.75 -19.30 12.66
C THR A 173 20.41 -17.94 13.27
N VAL A 174 20.27 -16.92 12.42
CA VAL A 174 19.79 -15.60 12.81
C VAL A 174 18.28 -15.53 12.56
N ASN A 175 17.54 -14.99 13.52
CA ASN A 175 16.10 -14.74 13.43
C ASN A 175 15.75 -13.40 14.09
N GLY A 176 14.57 -12.86 13.76
CA GLY A 176 14.03 -11.59 14.27
C GLY A 176 13.05 -10.99 13.29
N VAL A 177 12.07 -10.23 13.77
CA VAL A 177 11.00 -9.69 12.92
C VAL A 177 11.56 -8.74 11.86
N VAL A 178 12.29 -7.70 12.26
CA VAL A 178 12.92 -6.74 11.33
C VAL A 178 13.95 -7.42 10.43
N TYR A 179 14.73 -8.34 10.97
CA TYR A 179 15.70 -9.10 10.18
C TYR A 179 15.02 -9.86 9.02
N ASN A 180 13.93 -10.57 9.30
CA ASN A 180 13.19 -11.33 8.27
C ASN A 180 12.43 -10.43 7.32
N GLU A 181 11.87 -9.32 7.81
CA GLU A 181 11.23 -8.32 6.98
C GLU A 181 12.20 -7.77 5.94
N MET A 182 13.39 -7.39 6.37
CA MET A 182 14.41 -6.82 5.48
C MET A 182 14.97 -7.85 4.50
N LYS A 183 15.00 -9.14 4.86
CA LYS A 183 15.24 -10.21 3.87
C LYS A 183 14.19 -10.21 2.76
N GLY A 184 12.94 -9.95 3.11
CA GLY A 184 11.85 -9.81 2.14
C GLY A 184 12.00 -8.58 1.26
N VAL A 185 12.32 -7.42 1.84
CA VAL A 185 12.55 -6.16 1.11
C VAL A 185 13.71 -6.31 0.12
N MET A 186 14.84 -6.83 0.59
CA MET A 186 16.03 -7.04 -0.26
C MET A 186 15.88 -8.14 -1.33
N SER A 187 14.72 -8.78 -1.40
CA SER A 187 14.37 -9.71 -2.48
C SER A 187 13.75 -9.00 -3.70
N SER A 188 13.34 -7.73 -3.57
CA SER A 188 12.82 -6.90 -4.66
C SER A 188 13.97 -6.20 -5.38
N PRO A 189 14.09 -6.34 -6.71
CA PRO A 189 15.08 -5.59 -7.48
C PRO A 189 14.91 -4.08 -7.38
N GLU A 190 13.66 -3.61 -7.34
CA GLU A 190 13.32 -2.19 -7.26
C GLU A 190 13.75 -1.59 -5.93
N ASP A 191 13.53 -2.30 -4.81
CA ASP A 191 13.97 -1.84 -3.48
C ASP A 191 15.50 -1.82 -3.40
N VAL A 192 16.16 -2.85 -3.93
CA VAL A 192 17.64 -2.86 -4.02
C VAL A 192 18.14 -1.70 -4.88
N LEU A 193 17.51 -1.43 -6.03
CA LEU A 193 17.88 -0.30 -6.90
C LEU A 193 17.76 1.03 -6.17
N SER A 194 16.64 1.26 -5.47
CA SER A 194 16.37 2.49 -4.70
C SER A 194 17.48 2.75 -3.67
N ASP A 195 17.85 1.75 -2.87
CA ASP A 195 18.95 1.86 -1.91
C ASP A 195 20.29 2.21 -2.60
N LYS A 196 20.58 1.57 -3.74
CA LYS A 196 21.84 1.82 -4.46
C LYS A 196 21.86 3.16 -5.17
N VAL A 197 20.70 3.67 -5.61
CA VAL A 197 20.56 5.02 -6.14
C VAL A 197 20.88 6.04 -5.05
N LEU A 198 20.26 5.96 -3.89
CA LEU A 198 20.55 6.85 -2.75
C LEU A 198 22.02 6.80 -2.33
N ALA A 199 22.58 5.61 -2.17
CA ALA A 199 23.99 5.43 -1.81
C ALA A 199 24.94 6.02 -2.87
N SER A 200 24.57 5.97 -4.15
CA SER A 200 25.38 6.51 -5.24
C SER A 200 25.32 8.03 -5.34
N LEU A 201 24.20 8.66 -4.97
CA LEU A 201 24.02 10.13 -4.98
C LEU A 201 24.54 10.81 -3.72
N TYR A 202 24.44 10.12 -2.57
CA TYR A 202 24.71 10.71 -1.24
C TYR A 202 25.68 9.89 -0.39
N PRO A 203 26.88 9.53 -0.91
CA PRO A 203 27.79 8.55 -0.30
C PRO A 203 28.33 8.93 1.09
N HIS A 204 28.27 10.21 1.47
CA HIS A 204 28.81 10.69 2.74
C HIS A 204 27.72 11.12 3.74
N THR A 205 26.46 10.83 3.47
CA THR A 205 25.32 11.23 4.30
C THR A 205 24.57 10.00 4.83
N THR A 206 23.59 10.24 5.71
CA THR A 206 22.66 9.19 6.16
C THR A 206 21.90 8.50 5.04
N TYR A 207 21.76 9.15 3.89
CA TYR A 207 21.04 8.58 2.74
C TYR A 207 21.81 7.47 2.00
N ALA A 208 23.12 7.31 2.26
CA ALA A 208 23.86 6.13 1.80
C ALA A 208 23.57 4.87 2.63
N ILE A 209 22.87 5.02 3.75
CA ILE A 209 22.61 3.99 4.75
C ILE A 209 21.25 3.37 4.46
N VAL A 210 21.16 2.04 4.53
CA VAL A 210 19.87 1.33 4.50
C VAL A 210 19.19 1.50 5.86
N SER A 211 18.31 2.48 5.99
CA SER A 211 17.70 2.87 7.28
C SER A 211 16.86 1.74 7.89
N GLY A 212 16.21 0.94 7.05
CA GLY A 212 15.49 -0.27 7.46
C GLY A 212 16.39 -1.39 7.96
N GLY A 213 17.68 -1.37 7.59
CA GLY A 213 18.70 -2.36 7.93
C GLY A 213 19.01 -3.33 6.77
N ASP A 214 20.31 -3.53 6.52
CA ASP A 214 20.76 -4.59 5.63
C ASP A 214 20.89 -5.89 6.44
N PRO A 215 20.24 -7.00 6.04
CA PRO A 215 20.34 -8.29 6.74
C PRO A 215 21.78 -8.76 7.00
N LYS A 216 22.75 -8.32 6.21
CA LYS A 216 24.17 -8.62 6.43
C LYS A 216 24.76 -7.86 7.64
N HIS A 217 24.19 -6.69 7.98
CA HIS A 217 24.67 -5.77 9.00
C HIS A 217 23.78 -5.71 10.24
N ILE A 218 22.49 -6.04 10.15
CA ILE A 218 21.57 -6.08 11.31
C ILE A 218 22.16 -6.88 12.47
N PRO A 219 22.81 -8.07 12.27
CA PRO A 219 23.39 -8.85 13.38
C PRO A 219 24.65 -8.22 14.02
N GLU A 220 25.10 -7.07 13.54
CA GLU A 220 26.21 -6.31 14.13
C GLU A 220 25.73 -5.33 15.21
N LEU A 221 24.41 -5.02 15.24
CA LEU A 221 23.84 -4.12 16.23
C LEU A 221 23.84 -4.73 17.62
N THR A 222 24.50 -4.04 18.53
CA THR A 222 24.49 -4.43 19.97
C THR A 222 23.34 -3.73 20.72
N TYR A 223 22.87 -4.37 21.78
CA TYR A 223 21.84 -3.79 22.64
C TYR A 223 22.25 -2.44 23.25
N ALA A 224 23.53 -2.24 23.53
CA ALA A 224 24.06 -0.97 24.05
C ALA A 224 23.97 0.17 23.01
N GLN A 225 24.33 -0.08 21.74
CA GLN A 225 24.21 0.89 20.65
C GLN A 225 22.74 1.23 20.37
N TYR A 226 21.87 0.23 20.37
CA TYR A 226 20.46 0.38 20.24
C TYR A 226 19.85 1.30 21.31
N LEU A 227 20.16 1.09 22.59
CA LEU A 227 19.70 1.96 23.67
C LEU A 227 20.29 3.39 23.59
N ASP A 228 21.55 3.52 23.14
CA ASP A 228 22.17 4.83 22.95
C ASP A 228 21.47 5.65 21.86
N PHE A 229 21.05 5.00 20.77
CA PHE A 229 20.32 5.65 19.70
C PHE A 229 19.00 6.25 20.19
N HIS A 230 18.21 5.47 20.96
CA HIS A 230 16.98 5.98 21.54
C HIS A 230 17.25 7.16 22.50
N ARG A 231 18.20 7.06 23.41
CA ARG A 231 18.56 8.16 24.34
C ARG A 231 18.95 9.44 23.61
N ARG A 232 19.62 9.31 22.47
CA ARG A 232 20.12 10.44 21.70
C ARG A 232 19.02 11.17 20.96
N TYR A 233 18.12 10.45 20.30
CA TYR A 233 17.17 11.03 19.34
C TYR A 233 15.75 11.17 19.86
N TYR A 234 15.30 10.35 20.80
CA TYR A 234 13.92 10.36 21.31
C TYR A 234 13.79 11.31 22.50
N HIS A 235 13.92 12.58 22.22
CA HIS A 235 13.85 13.65 23.20
C HIS A 235 12.93 14.77 22.69
N PRO A 236 12.12 15.45 23.56
CA PRO A 236 11.22 16.53 23.12
C PRO A 236 11.90 17.62 22.29
N SER A 237 13.15 17.98 22.59
CA SER A 237 13.91 18.99 21.81
C SER A 237 14.17 18.57 20.35
N ASN A 238 14.05 17.28 20.02
CA ASN A 238 14.20 16.74 18.67
C ASN A 238 12.88 16.34 18.05
N SER A 239 11.77 16.57 18.74
CA SER A 239 10.44 16.14 18.29
C SER A 239 9.75 17.16 17.39
N TYR A 240 8.88 16.62 16.52
CA TYR A 240 7.95 17.31 15.65
C TYR A 240 6.56 16.75 15.95
N ILE A 241 5.71 17.55 16.60
CA ILE A 241 4.38 17.13 17.04
C ILE A 241 3.34 17.81 16.14
N TYR A 242 2.37 17.06 15.67
CA TYR A 242 1.34 17.52 14.76
C TYR A 242 -0.04 17.10 15.25
N LEU A 243 -0.98 18.04 15.19
CA LEU A 243 -2.39 17.85 15.53
C LEU A 243 -3.27 18.45 14.43
N TYR A 244 -4.24 17.67 13.95
CA TYR A 244 -5.15 18.06 12.89
C TYR A 244 -6.58 17.61 13.20
N GLY A 245 -7.56 18.45 12.83
CA GLY A 245 -8.97 18.10 12.85
C GLY A 245 -9.78 18.80 13.94
N ASP A 246 -11.04 18.35 14.09
CA ASP A 246 -12.00 18.89 15.09
C ASP A 246 -11.74 18.28 16.48
N MET A 247 -10.99 19.01 17.29
CA MET A 247 -10.68 18.65 18.67
C MET A 247 -10.46 19.89 19.54
N ASP A 248 -10.54 19.74 20.87
CA ASP A 248 -10.11 20.78 21.79
C ASP A 248 -8.59 20.92 21.80
N MET A 249 -8.05 21.77 20.91
CA MET A 249 -6.60 21.98 20.77
C MET A 249 -5.97 22.52 22.06
N LYS A 250 -6.68 23.35 22.85
CA LYS A 250 -6.17 23.89 24.12
C LYS A 250 -5.95 22.77 25.13
N GLU A 251 -6.89 21.84 25.23
CA GLU A 251 -6.78 20.67 26.09
C GLU A 251 -5.62 19.77 25.67
N ARG A 252 -5.46 19.53 24.37
CA ARG A 252 -4.36 18.69 23.84
C ARG A 252 -2.99 19.31 24.08
N LEU A 253 -2.85 20.62 23.87
CA LEU A 253 -1.61 21.34 24.17
C LEU A 253 -1.29 21.31 25.68
N ARG A 254 -2.29 21.49 26.56
CA ARG A 254 -2.11 21.35 27.99
C ARG A 254 -1.66 19.95 28.39
N TYR A 255 -2.33 18.92 27.83
CA TYR A 255 -2.00 17.53 28.09
C TYR A 255 -0.54 17.19 27.65
N LEU A 256 -0.12 17.64 26.47
CA LEU A 256 1.25 17.50 26.00
C LEU A 256 2.26 18.08 26.97
N ASP A 257 2.02 19.29 27.46
CA ASP A 257 2.90 19.95 28.44
C ASP A 257 2.92 19.18 29.76
N GLU A 258 1.76 19.04 30.42
CA GLU A 258 1.66 18.53 31.79
C GLU A 258 2.07 17.05 31.89
N ALA A 259 1.67 16.23 30.96
CA ALA A 259 1.91 14.79 31.01
C ALA A 259 3.32 14.38 30.53
N TYR A 260 3.91 15.15 29.59
CA TYR A 260 5.16 14.74 28.97
C TYR A 260 6.22 15.85 28.90
N LEU A 261 5.98 16.95 28.19
CA LEU A 261 7.04 17.89 27.82
C LEU A 261 7.66 18.58 29.02
N SER A 262 6.84 18.94 30.04
CA SER A 262 7.33 19.60 31.25
C SER A 262 8.26 18.74 32.11
N GLN A 263 8.33 17.43 31.86
CA GLN A 263 9.23 16.51 32.57
C GLN A 263 10.68 16.61 32.09
N TYR A 264 10.93 17.27 30.95
CA TYR A 264 12.24 17.38 30.31
C TYR A 264 12.77 18.80 30.35
N GLU A 265 14.10 18.93 30.26
CA GLU A 265 14.79 20.18 30.03
C GLU A 265 15.20 20.28 28.55
N GLN A 266 15.52 21.47 28.07
CA GLN A 266 16.03 21.62 26.70
C GLN A 266 17.37 20.94 26.54
N LEU A 267 17.53 20.17 25.49
CA LEU A 267 18.74 19.44 25.11
C LEU A 267 19.14 19.86 23.67
N ASP A 268 20.42 20.10 23.46
CA ASP A 268 20.97 20.24 22.12
C ASP A 268 21.21 18.85 21.52
N VAL A 269 20.30 18.45 20.61
CA VAL A 269 20.36 17.15 19.93
C VAL A 269 21.01 17.31 18.57
N SER A 270 22.21 16.75 18.42
CA SER A 270 22.91 16.73 17.13
C SER A 270 22.26 15.71 16.17
N SER A 271 21.18 16.13 15.52
CA SER A 271 20.43 15.33 14.54
C SER A 271 20.33 15.98 13.15
N ALA A 272 20.96 17.15 12.97
CA ALA A 272 20.91 17.86 11.70
C ALA A 272 21.56 17.06 10.56
N ILE A 273 20.87 17.00 9.43
CA ILE A 273 21.38 16.35 8.24
C ILE A 273 22.30 17.33 7.50
N VAL A 274 23.48 16.85 7.13
CA VAL A 274 24.44 17.63 6.33
C VAL A 274 24.25 17.26 4.86
N PRO A 275 24.10 18.25 3.96
CA PRO A 275 23.92 17.93 2.56
C PRO A 275 25.20 17.33 1.95
N GLU A 276 25.03 16.43 1.01
CA GLU A 276 26.12 15.90 0.19
C GLU A 276 26.73 17.02 -0.64
N PRO A 277 28.05 17.18 -0.63
CA PRO A 277 28.72 18.16 -1.50
C PRO A 277 28.46 17.86 -2.99
N PRO A 278 28.29 18.90 -3.84
CA PRO A 278 28.09 18.69 -5.27
C PRO A 278 29.23 17.87 -5.90
N PHE A 279 28.87 16.92 -6.74
CA PHE A 279 29.86 16.16 -7.51
C PHE A 279 30.55 17.04 -8.56
N THR A 280 31.81 16.77 -8.83
CA THR A 280 32.56 17.38 -9.92
C THR A 280 32.50 16.59 -11.22
N SER A 281 32.09 15.32 -11.13
CA SER A 281 31.92 14.42 -12.26
C SER A 281 30.87 13.35 -11.89
N PRO A 282 30.13 12.81 -12.88
CA PRO A 282 29.17 11.75 -12.65
C PRO A 282 29.79 10.50 -12.03
N VAL A 283 29.02 9.80 -11.21
CA VAL A 283 29.38 8.51 -10.60
C VAL A 283 28.72 7.40 -11.39
N ARG A 284 29.42 6.27 -11.59
CA ARG A 284 28.86 5.02 -12.17
C ARG A 284 29.09 3.88 -11.19
N ALA A 285 28.04 3.10 -10.95
CA ALA A 285 28.10 1.94 -10.05
C ALA A 285 27.33 0.75 -10.62
N GLU A 286 27.79 -0.46 -10.30
CA GLU A 286 27.16 -1.72 -10.73
C GLU A 286 26.92 -2.60 -9.52
N TYR A 287 25.73 -3.20 -9.44
CA TYR A 287 25.34 -4.08 -8.34
C TYR A 287 24.59 -5.31 -8.84
N PRO A 288 24.70 -6.45 -8.16
CA PRO A 288 23.95 -7.66 -8.50
C PRO A 288 22.59 -7.68 -7.80
N TYR A 289 21.60 -8.37 -8.42
CA TYR A 289 20.40 -8.84 -7.79
C TYR A 289 20.10 -10.30 -8.15
N SER A 290 19.26 -10.97 -7.35
CA SER A 290 19.01 -12.40 -7.52
C SER A 290 17.88 -12.67 -8.49
N ILE A 291 18.10 -13.65 -9.37
CA ILE A 291 17.07 -14.32 -10.16
C ILE A 291 17.13 -15.83 -9.89
N LEU A 292 16.13 -16.60 -10.34
CA LEU A 292 16.11 -18.05 -10.15
C LEU A 292 17.34 -18.71 -10.78
N PRO A 293 17.83 -19.84 -10.21
CA PRO A 293 19.06 -20.49 -10.69
C PRO A 293 19.07 -20.90 -12.18
N ASP A 294 17.92 -21.31 -12.69
CA ASP A 294 17.74 -21.77 -14.07
C ASP A 294 17.23 -20.67 -15.00
N GLU A 295 17.13 -19.43 -14.54
CA GLU A 295 16.56 -18.29 -15.26
C GLU A 295 17.61 -17.61 -16.13
N ASP A 296 17.24 -17.25 -17.38
CA ASP A 296 18.11 -16.51 -18.30
C ASP A 296 18.31 -15.05 -17.81
N THR A 297 19.50 -14.52 -18.03
CA THR A 297 19.87 -13.15 -17.67
C THR A 297 19.51 -12.13 -18.75
N ALA A 298 19.19 -12.54 -19.96
CA ALA A 298 18.88 -11.66 -21.07
C ALA A 298 17.63 -10.84 -20.78
N GLY A 299 17.69 -9.54 -21.09
CA GLY A 299 16.57 -8.61 -20.88
C GLY A 299 16.15 -8.46 -19.43
N LYS A 300 17.08 -8.52 -18.47
CA LYS A 300 16.76 -8.40 -17.04
C LYS A 300 17.60 -7.39 -16.28
N THR A 301 18.39 -6.60 -16.97
CA THR A 301 19.18 -5.53 -16.35
C THR A 301 18.31 -4.30 -16.12
N TYR A 302 18.50 -3.64 -14.98
CA TYR A 302 17.94 -2.31 -14.70
C TYR A 302 19.02 -1.28 -14.94
N LEU A 303 18.72 -0.25 -15.74
CA LEU A 303 19.62 0.86 -16.07
C LEU A 303 19.02 2.14 -15.51
N SER A 304 19.67 2.79 -14.54
CA SER A 304 19.16 4.03 -14.00
C SER A 304 20.12 5.22 -14.19
N LEU A 305 19.53 6.38 -14.38
CA LEU A 305 20.21 7.69 -14.40
C LEU A 305 19.55 8.59 -13.36
N ASN A 306 20.34 9.06 -12.41
CA ASN A 306 19.87 9.67 -11.18
C ASN A 306 20.49 11.05 -10.99
N PHE A 307 19.70 12.01 -10.51
CA PHE A 307 20.10 13.41 -10.34
C PHE A 307 19.76 13.87 -8.93
N SER A 308 20.75 14.36 -8.17
CA SER A 308 20.49 15.09 -6.94
C SER A 308 20.07 16.52 -7.28
N LEU A 309 19.06 17.04 -6.63
CA LEU A 309 18.53 18.38 -6.84
C LEU A 309 18.95 19.32 -5.70
N PRO A 310 18.82 20.65 -5.86
CA PRO A 310 19.24 21.60 -4.82
C PRO A 310 18.50 21.42 -3.49
N THR A 311 19.21 21.55 -2.38
CA THR A 311 18.70 21.39 -1.00
C THR A 311 17.57 22.33 -0.59
N LYS A 312 17.35 23.42 -1.31
CA LYS A 312 16.33 24.43 -1.00
C LYS A 312 15.34 24.55 -2.15
N THR A 313 14.72 23.45 -2.49
CA THR A 313 13.66 23.45 -3.49
C THR A 313 12.48 24.29 -2.96
N SER A 314 12.00 25.25 -3.74
CA SER A 314 10.79 26.00 -3.41
C SER A 314 9.56 25.13 -3.62
N ALA A 315 8.43 25.44 -2.98
CA ALA A 315 7.16 24.74 -3.21
C ALA A 315 6.80 24.75 -4.72
N LYS A 316 7.09 25.85 -5.42
CA LYS A 316 6.90 25.96 -6.87
C LYS A 316 7.80 25.02 -7.66
N ASP A 317 9.11 24.98 -7.35
CA ASP A 317 10.03 24.05 -8.02
C ASP A 317 9.64 22.60 -7.74
N ASN A 318 9.23 22.29 -6.50
CA ASN A 318 8.76 20.96 -6.12
C ASN A 318 7.51 20.54 -6.92
N LEU A 319 6.49 21.39 -6.97
CA LEU A 319 5.29 21.14 -7.79
C LEU A 319 5.64 21.05 -9.28
N GLY A 320 6.51 21.95 -9.75
CA GLY A 320 6.97 21.94 -11.13
C GLY A 320 7.72 20.67 -11.52
N MET A 321 8.52 20.12 -10.61
CA MET A 321 9.21 18.84 -10.84
C MET A 321 8.22 17.66 -10.88
N LYS A 322 7.21 17.62 -10.00
CA LYS A 322 6.14 16.62 -10.06
C LYS A 322 5.39 16.65 -11.40
N ILE A 323 5.03 17.87 -11.87
CA ILE A 323 4.37 18.05 -13.16
C ILE A 323 5.30 17.64 -14.32
N LEU A 324 6.58 18.00 -14.22
CA LEU A 324 7.57 17.66 -15.24
C LEU A 324 7.81 16.14 -15.31
N ASP A 325 7.82 15.44 -14.18
CA ASP A 325 7.93 13.99 -14.11
C ASP A 325 6.78 13.30 -14.87
N TYR A 326 5.54 13.71 -14.60
CA TYR A 326 4.38 13.23 -15.35
C TYR A 326 4.54 13.43 -16.87
N VAL A 327 4.95 14.63 -17.30
CA VAL A 327 5.12 14.94 -18.73
C VAL A 327 6.26 14.15 -19.38
N LEU A 328 7.33 13.88 -18.62
CA LEU A 328 8.52 13.20 -19.13
C LEU A 328 8.36 11.68 -19.22
N CYS A 329 7.67 11.07 -18.23
CA CYS A 329 7.66 9.62 -18.05
C CYS A 329 6.28 8.99 -17.84
N ASP A 330 5.30 9.66 -17.18
CA ASP A 330 4.06 9.00 -16.78
C ASP A 330 2.96 9.06 -17.85
N SER A 331 2.84 10.19 -18.56
CA SER A 331 1.81 10.39 -19.57
C SER A 331 1.96 9.43 -20.75
N GLU A 332 0.84 9.06 -21.37
CA GLU A 332 0.86 8.29 -22.60
C GLU A 332 1.55 9.09 -23.71
N GLY A 333 2.56 8.50 -24.33
CA GLY A 333 3.41 9.20 -25.29
C GLY A 333 4.46 10.13 -24.66
N ALA A 334 4.77 9.95 -23.38
CA ALA A 334 5.83 10.66 -22.69
C ALA A 334 7.18 10.58 -23.44
N PRO A 335 7.86 11.72 -23.65
CA PRO A 335 9.00 11.82 -24.57
C PRO A 335 10.18 10.92 -24.20
N LEU A 336 10.43 10.67 -22.90
CA LEU A 336 11.50 9.77 -22.49
C LEU A 336 11.15 8.29 -22.78
N LYS A 337 9.94 7.87 -22.45
CA LYS A 337 9.46 6.51 -22.78
C LYS A 337 9.53 6.27 -24.27
N GLU A 338 9.00 7.19 -25.09
CA GLU A 338 9.02 7.09 -26.54
C GLU A 338 10.43 7.05 -27.12
N ALA A 339 11.34 7.88 -26.63
CA ALA A 339 12.71 7.93 -27.13
C ALA A 339 13.51 6.66 -26.84
N LEU A 340 13.34 6.09 -25.62
CA LEU A 340 14.00 4.85 -25.21
C LEU A 340 13.42 3.64 -25.92
N ARG A 341 12.10 3.56 -26.00
CA ARG A 341 11.36 2.51 -26.70
C ARG A 341 11.75 2.40 -28.18
N LYS A 342 11.82 3.53 -28.91
CA LYS A 342 12.25 3.56 -30.33
C LYS A 342 13.64 3.00 -30.55
N ARG A 343 14.46 2.86 -29.52
CA ARG A 343 15.78 2.25 -29.52
C ARG A 343 15.83 0.84 -28.96
N GLY A 344 14.68 0.31 -28.50
CA GLY A 344 14.60 -1.02 -27.87
C GLY A 344 15.37 -1.07 -26.55
N ILE A 345 15.37 0.00 -25.76
CA ILE A 345 16.06 0.07 -24.47
C ILE A 345 15.04 -0.14 -23.34
N GLY A 346 15.11 -1.32 -22.72
CA GLY A 346 14.18 -1.76 -21.70
C GLY A 346 12.80 -2.17 -22.24
N GLN A 347 12.04 -2.89 -21.42
CA GLN A 347 10.65 -3.24 -21.69
C GLN A 347 9.71 -2.17 -21.13
N ASP A 348 10.10 -1.53 -20.02
CA ASP A 348 9.41 -0.36 -19.47
C ASP A 348 10.42 0.69 -18.98
N VAL A 349 9.93 1.92 -18.85
CA VAL A 349 10.68 3.06 -18.32
C VAL A 349 9.87 3.70 -17.23
N ILE A 350 10.41 3.70 -16.02
CA ILE A 350 9.82 4.34 -14.85
C ILE A 350 10.66 5.52 -14.38
N SER A 351 10.05 6.44 -13.70
CA SER A 351 10.73 7.54 -13.02
C SER A 351 10.28 7.67 -11.58
N LEU A 352 11.10 8.38 -10.80
CA LEU A 352 10.81 8.71 -9.41
C LEU A 352 11.35 10.09 -9.09
N TYR A 353 10.47 10.98 -8.67
CA TYR A 353 10.84 12.23 -8.01
C TYR A 353 10.56 12.11 -6.52
N ASP A 354 11.60 12.14 -5.69
CA ASP A 354 11.48 12.14 -4.23
C ASP A 354 11.94 13.47 -3.64
N ALA A 355 11.02 14.16 -2.98
CA ALA A 355 11.25 15.43 -2.27
C ALA A 355 11.19 15.27 -0.74
N GLY A 356 10.99 14.06 -0.22
CA GLY A 356 10.86 13.76 1.22
C GLY A 356 12.19 13.71 1.98
N ILE A 357 13.31 14.04 1.34
CA ILE A 357 14.66 14.10 1.92
C ILE A 357 15.28 15.50 1.73
N LEU A 358 16.36 15.78 2.47
CA LEU A 358 17.02 17.12 2.46
C LEU A 358 17.43 17.60 1.07
N GLN A 359 17.95 16.71 0.26
CA GLN A 359 18.31 16.95 -1.14
C GLN A 359 17.41 16.08 -2.00
N PRO A 360 16.33 16.62 -2.57
CA PRO A 360 15.46 15.88 -3.48
C PRO A 360 16.25 15.24 -4.61
N TYR A 361 15.78 14.14 -5.13
CA TYR A 361 16.39 13.50 -6.29
C TYR A 361 15.36 13.08 -7.35
N TYR A 362 15.86 12.94 -8.56
CA TYR A 362 15.09 12.43 -9.69
C TYR A 362 15.83 11.24 -10.29
N SER A 363 15.11 10.14 -10.49
CA SER A 363 15.64 8.91 -11.07
C SER A 363 14.83 8.52 -12.29
N ILE A 364 15.51 8.07 -13.35
CA ILE A 364 14.89 7.45 -14.54
C ILE A 364 15.49 6.06 -14.65
N CYS A 365 14.64 5.05 -14.80
CA CYS A 365 15.06 3.66 -14.88
C CYS A 365 14.43 2.97 -16.09
N ALA A 366 15.27 2.37 -16.95
CA ALA A 366 14.84 1.42 -17.94
C ALA A 366 14.91 0.01 -17.31
N GLN A 367 13.76 -0.64 -17.20
CA GLN A 367 13.60 -1.98 -16.64
C GLN A 367 13.68 -3.04 -17.75
N TYR A 368 14.20 -4.20 -17.41
CA TYR A 368 14.31 -5.34 -18.32
C TYR A 368 15.11 -4.99 -19.60
N ALA A 369 16.22 -4.30 -19.42
CA ALA A 369 17.17 -3.89 -20.46
C ALA A 369 18.37 -4.87 -20.56
N GLU A 370 19.32 -4.53 -21.42
CA GLU A 370 20.64 -5.18 -21.51
C GLU A 370 21.73 -4.24 -20.97
N LYS A 371 22.73 -4.78 -20.29
CA LYS A 371 23.84 -4.00 -19.74
C LYS A 371 24.54 -3.13 -20.78
N GLU A 372 24.73 -3.68 -21.97
CA GLU A 372 25.42 -3.06 -23.10
C GLU A 372 24.69 -1.81 -23.62
N GLN A 373 23.42 -1.65 -23.27
CA GLN A 373 22.61 -0.49 -23.67
C GLN A 373 22.86 0.77 -22.83
N GLN A 374 23.63 0.69 -21.74
CA GLN A 374 23.84 1.79 -20.80
C GLN A 374 24.27 3.12 -21.44
N GLU A 375 25.24 3.08 -22.35
CA GLU A 375 25.71 4.32 -22.99
C GLU A 375 24.66 4.93 -23.92
N GLU A 376 23.93 4.11 -24.64
CA GLU A 376 22.86 4.57 -25.51
C GLU A 376 21.63 5.04 -24.68
N PHE A 377 21.36 4.43 -23.53
CA PHE A 377 20.36 4.87 -22.56
C PHE A 377 20.66 6.29 -22.08
N GLU A 378 21.86 6.53 -21.50
CA GLU A 378 22.25 7.86 -21.03
C GLU A 378 22.18 8.91 -22.16
N LYS A 379 22.76 8.57 -23.33
CA LYS A 379 22.77 9.45 -24.50
C LYS A 379 21.36 9.80 -24.96
N THR A 380 20.44 8.84 -24.95
CA THR A 380 19.05 9.02 -25.35
C THR A 380 18.35 9.96 -24.39
N VAL A 381 18.46 9.74 -23.07
CA VAL A 381 17.88 10.60 -22.05
C VAL A 381 18.40 12.04 -22.21
N PHE A 382 19.72 12.24 -22.30
CA PHE A 382 20.28 13.60 -22.46
C PHE A 382 19.91 14.27 -23.80
N ASN A 383 19.78 13.52 -24.87
CA ASN A 383 19.32 14.07 -26.14
C ASN A 383 17.86 14.52 -26.07
N THR A 384 17.01 13.74 -25.41
CA THR A 384 15.60 14.10 -25.17
C THR A 384 15.50 15.37 -24.34
N PHE A 385 16.26 15.46 -23.25
CA PHE A 385 16.30 16.68 -22.44
C PHE A 385 16.76 17.91 -23.24
N ARG A 386 17.80 17.78 -24.07
CA ARG A 386 18.25 18.90 -24.92
C ARG A 386 17.19 19.29 -25.93
N GLU A 387 16.54 18.31 -26.55
CA GLU A 387 15.49 18.57 -27.53
C GLU A 387 14.32 19.33 -26.89
N LEU A 388 13.85 18.88 -25.73
CA LEU A 388 12.77 19.54 -24.99
C LEU A 388 13.19 20.95 -24.52
N ALA A 389 14.40 21.11 -23.99
CA ALA A 389 14.89 22.38 -23.53
C ALA A 389 15.10 23.40 -24.70
N ASP A 390 15.49 22.95 -25.90
CA ASP A 390 15.79 23.81 -27.04
C ASP A 390 14.58 24.09 -27.92
N ARG A 391 13.69 23.11 -28.11
CA ARG A 391 12.54 23.24 -29.01
C ARG A 391 11.22 23.54 -28.28
N GLY A 392 11.23 23.39 -26.94
CA GLY A 392 10.06 23.54 -26.08
C GLY A 392 9.32 22.21 -25.84
N ILE A 393 8.63 22.15 -24.72
CA ILE A 393 7.74 21.05 -24.30
C ILE A 393 6.36 21.31 -24.91
N ASP A 394 5.64 20.25 -25.27
CA ASP A 394 4.25 20.36 -25.73
C ASP A 394 3.39 21.08 -24.68
N ARG A 395 2.76 22.17 -25.08
CA ARG A 395 1.94 23.01 -24.19
C ARG A 395 0.68 22.28 -23.71
N LYS A 396 0.13 21.38 -24.51
CA LYS A 396 -0.99 20.54 -24.07
C LYS A 396 -0.58 19.51 -23.03
N ALA A 397 0.59 18.89 -23.20
CA ALA A 397 1.12 17.97 -22.20
C ALA A 397 1.39 18.68 -20.85
N LEU A 398 1.96 19.89 -20.88
CA LEU A 398 2.11 20.70 -19.66
C LEU A 398 0.76 21.09 -19.05
N ALA A 399 -0.23 21.47 -19.87
CA ALA A 399 -1.57 21.80 -19.40
C ALA A 399 -2.26 20.57 -18.76
N ALA A 400 -2.10 19.40 -19.37
CA ALA A 400 -2.58 18.13 -18.83
C ALA A 400 -1.94 17.79 -17.48
N GLY A 401 -0.61 17.86 -17.39
CA GLY A 401 0.11 17.61 -16.14
C GLY A 401 -0.28 18.59 -15.02
N ILE A 402 -0.39 19.89 -15.33
CA ILE A 402 -0.85 20.88 -14.35
C ILE A 402 -2.29 20.58 -13.89
N SER A 403 -3.20 20.25 -14.81
CA SER A 403 -4.60 19.98 -14.49
C SER A 403 -4.75 18.68 -13.70
N ASN A 404 -3.99 17.63 -14.03
CA ASN A 404 -3.97 16.36 -13.31
C ASN A 404 -3.55 16.55 -11.86
N TYR A 405 -2.43 17.25 -11.61
CA TYR A 405 -1.98 17.53 -10.23
C TYR A 405 -2.94 18.45 -9.48
N GLU A 406 -3.53 19.45 -10.14
CA GLU A 406 -4.53 20.32 -9.51
C GLU A 406 -5.79 19.54 -9.14
N PHE A 407 -6.24 18.62 -9.99
CA PHE A 407 -7.40 17.78 -9.71
C PHE A 407 -7.18 16.93 -8.45
N HIS A 408 -6.07 16.17 -8.39
CA HIS A 408 -5.74 15.35 -7.23
C HIS A 408 -5.54 16.17 -5.94
N TYR A 409 -4.96 17.35 -6.06
CA TYR A 409 -4.82 18.27 -4.92
C TYR A 409 -6.18 18.72 -4.37
N ARG A 410 -7.15 19.01 -5.25
CA ARG A 410 -8.50 19.42 -4.86
C ARG A 410 -9.35 18.27 -4.34
N GLU A 411 -9.24 17.12 -4.97
CA GLU A 411 -9.94 15.90 -4.57
C GLU A 411 -9.51 15.45 -3.17
N ALA A 412 -8.22 15.51 -2.88
CA ALA A 412 -7.61 15.12 -1.62
C ALA A 412 -8.08 13.73 -1.13
N ASP A 413 -8.27 12.79 -2.08
CA ASP A 413 -8.54 11.38 -1.80
C ASP A 413 -7.22 10.61 -1.79
N PHE A 414 -6.83 10.17 -0.61
CA PHE A 414 -5.59 9.41 -0.38
C PHE A 414 -5.86 7.93 -0.06
N GLY A 415 -7.01 7.43 -0.45
CA GLY A 415 -7.41 6.03 -0.28
C GLY A 415 -7.50 5.62 1.18
N ALA A 416 -6.57 4.76 1.62
CA ALA A 416 -6.56 4.24 2.98
C ALA A 416 -6.01 5.22 4.02
N TYR A 417 -5.36 6.30 3.61
CA TYR A 417 -4.73 7.28 4.49
C TYR A 417 -5.68 8.44 4.82
N PRO A 418 -5.82 8.82 6.10
CA PRO A 418 -6.53 10.04 6.46
C PRO A 418 -5.88 11.26 5.81
N LYS A 419 -6.66 12.16 5.22
CA LYS A 419 -6.10 13.35 4.56
C LYS A 419 -5.27 14.23 5.49
N GLY A 420 -5.68 14.34 6.76
CA GLY A 420 -4.92 15.09 7.76
C GLY A 420 -3.53 14.49 8.03
N LEU A 421 -3.35 13.17 7.88
CA LEU A 421 -2.05 12.54 7.99
C LEU A 421 -1.15 12.91 6.81
N ILE A 422 -1.66 12.86 5.58
CA ILE A 422 -0.88 13.23 4.39
C ILE A 422 -0.47 14.70 4.46
N TYR A 423 -1.38 15.61 4.84
CA TYR A 423 -1.01 17.01 5.08
C TYR A 423 0.08 17.17 6.14
N GLY A 424 0.03 16.36 7.20
CA GLY A 424 1.06 16.37 8.23
C GLY A 424 2.41 15.87 7.74
N LEU A 425 2.44 14.82 6.91
CA LEU A 425 3.67 14.29 6.30
C LEU A 425 4.25 15.29 5.28
N ASP A 426 3.42 15.89 4.42
CA ASP A 426 3.84 16.94 3.48
C ASP A 426 4.43 18.17 4.20
N ALA A 427 3.82 18.54 5.34
CA ALA A 427 4.38 19.60 6.20
C ALA A 427 5.75 19.18 6.75
N LEU A 428 5.90 17.93 7.20
CA LEU A 428 7.13 17.42 7.79
C LEU A 428 8.29 17.38 6.78
N ASP A 429 8.03 17.14 5.51
CA ASP A 429 9.06 17.08 4.45
C ASP A 429 9.83 18.39 4.27
N THR A 430 9.25 19.52 4.66
CA THR A 430 9.94 20.82 4.69
C THR A 430 10.32 21.22 6.11
N TRP A 431 9.44 21.00 7.09
CA TRP A 431 9.62 21.36 8.48
C TRP A 431 10.85 20.71 9.12
N LEU A 432 11.12 19.46 8.76
CA LEU A 432 12.27 18.71 9.28
C LEU A 432 13.60 19.43 9.05
N TYR A 433 13.70 20.26 8.01
CA TYR A 433 14.94 20.94 7.60
C TYR A 433 14.92 22.45 7.82
N ASP A 434 13.74 23.09 7.86
CA ASP A 434 13.59 24.53 8.11
C ASP A 434 12.29 24.79 8.88
N ASP A 435 12.43 25.18 10.14
CA ASP A 435 11.30 25.47 11.04
C ASP A 435 10.36 26.60 10.53
N ARG A 436 10.77 27.37 9.51
CA ARG A 436 9.98 28.44 8.89
C ARG A 436 9.16 28.00 7.68
N LYS A 437 9.25 26.72 7.28
CA LYS A 437 8.62 26.19 6.06
C LYS A 437 7.55 25.15 6.33
N VAL A 438 6.95 25.19 7.50
CA VAL A 438 5.96 24.17 7.93
C VAL A 438 4.75 24.10 6.98
N PHE A 439 4.27 25.25 6.52
CA PHE A 439 3.04 25.33 5.73
C PHE A 439 3.28 25.55 4.22
N ASP A 440 4.51 25.57 3.76
CA ASP A 440 4.81 25.88 2.35
C ASP A 440 4.27 24.81 1.39
N GLY A 441 4.28 23.53 1.80
CA GLY A 441 3.70 22.42 1.02
C GLY A 441 2.17 22.36 1.06
N LEU A 442 1.53 23.08 2.00
CA LEU A 442 0.09 23.01 2.25
C LEU A 442 -0.71 24.16 1.59
N THR A 443 -0.04 25.07 0.90
CA THR A 443 -0.66 26.26 0.27
C THR A 443 -0.23 26.40 -1.19
N ILE A 444 -0.33 25.31 -1.94
CA ILE A 444 0.14 25.26 -3.33
C ILE A 444 -0.94 25.61 -4.36
N GLY A 445 -2.19 25.76 -3.95
CA GLY A 445 -3.30 26.08 -4.86
C GLY A 445 -3.02 27.23 -5.83
N PRO A 446 -2.52 28.42 -5.35
CA PRO A 446 -2.18 29.54 -6.24
C PRO A 446 -1.04 29.25 -7.22
N LEU A 447 -0.19 28.27 -6.93
CA LEU A 447 0.96 27.95 -7.79
C LEU A 447 0.53 27.30 -9.12
N PHE A 448 -0.62 26.64 -9.18
CA PHE A 448 -1.13 26.07 -10.43
C PHE A 448 -1.37 27.16 -11.48
N ASP A 449 -2.00 28.28 -11.10
CA ASP A 449 -2.21 29.41 -12.00
C ASP A 449 -0.90 30.11 -12.39
N GLU A 450 0.06 30.16 -11.50
CA GLU A 450 1.39 30.69 -11.78
C GLU A 450 2.12 29.79 -12.78
N LEU A 451 2.13 28.47 -12.57
CA LEU A 451 2.79 27.49 -13.44
C LEU A 451 2.14 27.42 -14.83
N ARG A 452 0.82 27.63 -14.96
CA ARG A 452 0.17 27.79 -16.28
C ARG A 452 0.74 28.98 -17.06
N LYS A 453 0.95 30.11 -16.39
CA LYS A 453 1.56 31.30 -17.02
C LYS A 453 3.02 31.07 -17.36
N ASP A 454 3.72 30.37 -16.51
CA ASP A 454 5.16 30.10 -16.66
C ASP A 454 5.43 29.02 -17.71
N ALA A 455 4.50 28.09 -17.92
CA ALA A 455 4.53 27.15 -19.03
C ALA A 455 4.66 27.86 -20.38
N GLU A 456 3.96 29.01 -20.57
CA GLU A 456 4.03 29.83 -21.79
C GLU A 456 5.34 30.59 -21.96
N ARG A 457 6.14 30.71 -20.89
CA ARG A 457 7.38 31.49 -20.84
C ARG A 457 8.66 30.68 -20.90
N GLY A 458 8.56 29.36 -21.01
CA GLY A 458 9.72 28.46 -21.05
C GLY A 458 10.33 28.11 -19.69
N TRP A 459 9.59 28.29 -18.62
CA TRP A 459 10.06 28.00 -17.25
C TRP A 459 10.36 26.51 -17.02
N PHE A 460 9.56 25.61 -17.60
CA PHE A 460 9.79 24.16 -17.51
C PHE A 460 11.02 23.73 -18.32
N GLU A 461 11.26 24.36 -19.45
CA GLU A 461 12.48 24.17 -20.25
C GLU A 461 13.73 24.59 -19.47
N GLU A 462 13.64 25.71 -18.73
CA GLU A 462 14.73 26.16 -17.85
C GLU A 462 14.92 25.22 -16.66
N LEU A 463 13.82 24.64 -16.13
CA LEU A 463 13.88 23.62 -15.07
C LEU A 463 14.65 22.37 -15.55
N ILE A 464 14.42 21.91 -16.79
CA ILE A 464 15.19 20.81 -17.41
C ILE A 464 16.68 21.17 -17.49
N ARG A 465 17.02 22.39 -17.93
CA ARG A 465 18.42 22.80 -18.02
C ARG A 465 19.10 22.77 -16.66
N ARG A 466 18.50 23.43 -15.69
CA ARG A 466 19.05 23.57 -14.34
C ARG A 466 19.14 22.23 -13.58
N CYS A 467 18.10 21.40 -13.67
CA CYS A 467 18.03 20.16 -12.88
C CYS A 467 18.77 18.98 -13.52
N PHE A 468 18.88 18.94 -14.85
CA PHE A 468 19.42 17.77 -15.56
C PHE A 468 20.64 18.08 -16.42
N LEU A 469 20.55 19.07 -17.33
CA LEU A 469 21.60 19.30 -18.32
C LEU A 469 22.87 19.93 -17.72
N ASP A 470 22.70 20.91 -16.86
CA ASP A 470 23.79 21.65 -16.21
C ASP A 470 24.16 21.06 -14.84
N ASN A 471 23.55 19.97 -14.45
CA ASN A 471 23.73 19.35 -13.14
C ASN A 471 24.84 18.27 -13.17
N PRO A 472 26.00 18.49 -12.53
CA PRO A 472 27.05 17.49 -12.44
C PRO A 472 26.81 16.46 -11.34
N HIS A 473 25.91 16.74 -10.38
CA HIS A 473 25.61 15.84 -9.27
C HIS A 473 24.61 14.77 -9.70
N ARG A 474 25.14 13.78 -10.40
CA ARG A 474 24.36 12.67 -10.95
C ARG A 474 25.11 11.36 -10.86
N SER A 475 24.37 10.27 -10.89
CA SER A 475 24.91 8.91 -10.92
C SER A 475 24.19 8.05 -11.94
N SER A 476 24.88 7.00 -12.40
CA SER A 476 24.30 5.91 -13.18
C SER A 476 24.46 4.63 -12.37
N VAL A 477 23.37 3.94 -12.11
CA VAL A 477 23.37 2.64 -11.42
C VAL A 477 22.89 1.55 -12.36
N ILE A 478 23.67 0.49 -12.46
CA ILE A 478 23.34 -0.71 -13.23
C ILE A 478 23.08 -1.83 -12.23
N LEU A 479 21.86 -2.39 -12.25
CA LEU A 479 21.51 -3.56 -11.45
C LEU A 479 21.45 -4.78 -12.34
N GLN A 480 22.35 -5.76 -12.12
CA GLN A 480 22.55 -6.92 -12.98
C GLN A 480 21.92 -8.18 -12.38
N PRO A 481 21.19 -8.98 -13.17
CA PRO A 481 20.68 -10.27 -12.73
C PRO A 481 21.81 -11.28 -12.52
N VAL A 482 21.76 -12.00 -11.40
CA VAL A 482 22.69 -13.09 -11.08
C VAL A 482 21.90 -14.33 -10.69
N PRO A 483 21.94 -15.41 -11.51
CA PRO A 483 21.26 -16.65 -11.20
C PRO A 483 21.74 -17.28 -9.89
N GLY A 484 20.81 -17.64 -9.03
CA GLY A 484 21.10 -18.36 -7.78
C GLY A 484 21.88 -17.55 -6.74
N LEU A 485 21.85 -16.21 -6.81
CA LEU A 485 22.54 -15.35 -5.84
C LEU A 485 21.97 -15.51 -4.43
N THR A 486 20.66 -15.70 -4.32
CA THR A 486 19.99 -15.96 -3.03
C THR A 486 20.53 -17.20 -2.35
N GLU A 487 20.58 -18.32 -3.06
CA GLU A 487 21.10 -19.59 -2.55
C GLU A 487 22.58 -19.48 -2.14
N GLN A 488 23.36 -18.76 -2.94
CA GLN A 488 24.77 -18.48 -2.61
C GLN A 488 24.90 -17.67 -1.32
N ASN A 489 24.06 -16.67 -1.12
CA ASN A 489 24.06 -15.85 0.08
C ASN A 489 23.59 -16.65 1.31
N GLU A 490 22.53 -17.45 1.19
CA GLU A 490 22.07 -18.36 2.25
C GLU A 490 23.17 -19.37 2.65
N GLN A 491 23.85 -19.94 1.66
CA GLN A 491 24.96 -20.87 1.94
C GLN A 491 26.11 -20.17 2.68
N ARG A 492 26.49 -18.95 2.26
CA ARG A 492 27.50 -18.15 2.95
C ARG A 492 27.09 -17.80 4.39
N GLU A 493 25.81 -17.48 4.58
CA GLU A 493 25.26 -17.22 5.92
C GLU A 493 25.34 -18.46 6.81
N LYS A 494 24.93 -19.63 6.31
CA LYS A 494 25.06 -20.92 7.01
C LYS A 494 26.51 -21.22 7.37
N GLU A 495 27.45 -21.03 6.44
CA GLU A 495 28.89 -21.24 6.69
C GLU A 495 29.41 -20.25 7.74
N LYS A 496 28.99 -18.97 7.70
CA LYS A 496 29.33 -17.95 8.71
C LYS A 496 28.80 -18.35 10.09
N MET A 497 27.55 -18.80 10.18
CA MET A 497 26.95 -19.24 11.44
C MET A 497 27.61 -20.50 11.99
N LYS A 498 27.89 -21.48 11.14
CA LYS A 498 28.65 -22.65 11.53
C LYS A 498 30.05 -22.30 12.04
N ALA A 499 30.78 -21.45 11.32
CA ALA A 499 32.11 -20.99 11.75
C ALA A 499 32.06 -20.19 13.07
N LEU A 500 30.99 -19.45 13.30
CA LEU A 500 30.73 -18.77 14.56
C LEU A 500 30.51 -19.78 15.69
N HIS A 501 29.60 -20.73 15.47
CA HIS A 501 29.29 -21.79 16.46
C HIS A 501 30.51 -22.64 16.80
N ASP A 502 31.30 -23.05 15.80
CA ASP A 502 32.53 -23.85 16.00
C ASP A 502 33.59 -23.11 16.82
N LYS A 503 33.63 -21.78 16.78
CA LYS A 503 34.53 -20.95 17.58
C LYS A 503 34.03 -20.72 19.00
N MET A 504 32.75 -20.90 19.27
CA MET A 504 32.20 -20.72 20.62
C MET A 504 32.69 -21.79 21.56
N SER A 505 33.09 -21.39 22.77
CA SER A 505 33.31 -22.33 23.88
C SER A 505 31.99 -23.00 24.30
N ALA A 506 32.07 -24.14 24.94
CA ALA A 506 30.89 -24.81 25.48
C ALA A 506 30.06 -23.91 26.41
N GLN A 507 30.72 -23.00 27.14
CA GLN A 507 30.04 -22.03 28.02
C GLN A 507 29.29 -20.98 27.21
N GLU A 508 29.82 -20.50 26.09
CA GLU A 508 29.15 -19.52 25.20
C GLU A 508 27.96 -20.16 24.50
N ARG A 509 28.07 -21.40 24.01
CA ARG A 509 26.96 -22.17 23.44
C ARG A 509 25.83 -22.38 24.45
N GLN A 510 26.21 -22.78 25.70
CA GLN A 510 25.22 -22.92 26.77
C GLN A 510 24.52 -21.59 27.11
N ASN A 511 25.29 -20.47 27.11
CA ASN A 511 24.73 -19.14 27.34
C ASN A 511 23.79 -18.72 26.21
N LEU A 512 24.11 -19.05 24.97
CA LEU A 512 23.21 -18.81 23.82
C LEU A 512 21.91 -19.56 24.02
N LEU A 513 21.96 -20.86 24.31
CA LEU A 513 20.78 -21.69 24.59
C LEU A 513 19.92 -21.08 25.71
N LEU A 514 20.52 -20.70 26.82
CA LEU A 514 19.80 -20.07 27.94
C LEU A 514 19.13 -18.75 27.55
N LYS A 515 19.80 -17.97 26.72
CA LYS A 515 19.23 -16.72 26.19
C LYS A 515 18.02 -16.98 25.26
N TYR A 516 18.14 -17.97 24.40
CA TYR A 516 17.04 -18.39 23.54
C TYR A 516 15.85 -18.92 24.34
N GLU A 517 16.09 -19.77 25.33
CA GLU A 517 15.03 -20.27 26.23
C GLU A 517 14.38 -19.15 27.06
N ALA A 518 15.13 -18.10 27.42
CA ALA A 518 14.59 -16.92 28.08
C ALA A 518 13.67 -16.12 27.14
N LEU A 519 14.07 -15.95 25.87
CA LEU A 519 13.25 -15.32 24.85
C LEU A 519 11.97 -16.13 24.60
N ARG A 520 12.06 -17.44 24.43
CA ARG A 520 10.90 -18.34 24.27
C ARG A 520 9.93 -18.20 25.45
N ARG A 521 10.43 -18.22 26.68
CA ARG A 521 9.59 -17.99 27.87
C ARG A 521 8.95 -16.62 27.87
N TYR A 522 9.70 -15.58 27.48
CA TYR A 522 9.14 -14.25 27.33
C TYR A 522 7.99 -14.25 26.31
N GLN A 523 8.18 -14.84 25.14
CA GLN A 523 7.16 -14.91 24.09
C GLN A 523 5.91 -15.70 24.54
N GLU A 524 6.09 -16.80 25.30
CA GLU A 524 5.01 -17.70 25.71
C GLU A 524 4.24 -17.22 26.94
N THR A 525 4.86 -16.39 27.81
CA THR A 525 4.20 -15.88 29.01
C THR A 525 3.22 -14.77 28.63
N PRO A 526 1.91 -14.89 28.84
CA PRO A 526 0.98 -13.81 28.55
C PRO A 526 1.16 -12.63 29.53
N SER A 527 0.76 -11.43 29.13
CA SER A 527 0.63 -10.30 30.05
C SER A 527 -0.39 -10.59 31.13
N THR A 528 -0.13 -10.11 32.33
CA THR A 528 -1.00 -10.30 33.49
C THR A 528 -2.31 -9.52 33.36
N LYS A 529 -3.33 -9.90 34.13
CA LYS A 529 -4.61 -9.15 34.13
C LYS A 529 -4.44 -7.72 34.61
N GLU A 530 -3.53 -7.47 35.52
CA GLU A 530 -3.18 -6.16 36.07
C GLU A 530 -2.53 -5.31 34.97
N GLU A 531 -1.59 -5.84 34.21
CA GLU A 531 -0.96 -5.16 33.07
C GLU A 531 -2.00 -4.87 31.98
N LEU A 532 -2.81 -5.87 31.57
CA LEU A 532 -3.86 -5.69 30.59
C LEU A 532 -4.93 -4.65 31.01
N ALA A 533 -5.15 -4.50 32.33
CA ALA A 533 -6.09 -3.50 32.86
C ALA A 533 -5.60 -2.05 32.67
N THR A 534 -4.31 -1.81 32.46
CA THR A 534 -3.76 -0.46 32.21
C THR A 534 -4.14 0.09 30.85
N ILE A 535 -4.39 -0.80 29.85
CA ILE A 535 -4.78 -0.38 28.50
C ILE A 535 -6.16 0.26 28.54
N PRO A 536 -6.30 1.50 28.09
CA PRO A 536 -7.60 2.14 28.02
C PRO A 536 -8.43 1.47 26.90
N VAL A 537 -9.71 1.24 27.18
CA VAL A 537 -10.63 0.62 26.25
C VAL A 537 -11.93 1.39 26.19
N LEU A 538 -12.56 1.35 25.03
CA LEU A 538 -13.95 1.76 24.86
C LEU A 538 -14.90 0.69 25.43
N GLU A 539 -16.13 1.08 25.69
CA GLU A 539 -17.20 0.18 26.08
C GLU A 539 -18.14 -0.11 24.91
N ARG A 540 -18.87 -1.24 24.92
CA ARG A 540 -19.87 -1.51 23.89
C ARG A 540 -20.94 -0.42 23.80
N THR A 541 -21.17 0.32 24.88
CA THR A 541 -22.09 1.47 24.94
C THR A 541 -21.59 2.69 24.19
N ASP A 542 -20.28 2.79 23.94
CA ASP A 542 -19.66 3.85 23.13
C ASP A 542 -19.91 3.62 21.61
N LEU A 543 -20.39 2.42 21.23
CA LEU A 543 -20.62 2.02 19.84
C LEU A 543 -22.04 2.31 19.38
N GLY A 544 -22.19 2.94 18.22
CA GLY A 544 -23.49 3.13 17.58
C GLY A 544 -24.12 1.78 17.18
N ARG A 545 -25.40 1.55 17.52
CA ARG A 545 -26.10 0.29 17.18
C ARG A 545 -26.63 0.26 15.75
N LYS A 546 -26.79 1.42 15.10
CA LYS A 546 -27.35 1.51 13.73
C LYS A 546 -26.25 1.59 12.69
N THR A 547 -26.47 0.96 11.55
CA THR A 547 -25.67 1.16 10.34
C THR A 547 -26.00 2.50 9.68
N LYS A 548 -25.05 3.08 8.95
CA LYS A 548 -25.32 4.15 8.02
C LYS A 548 -26.15 3.56 6.86
N PRO A 549 -27.24 4.21 6.43
CA PRO A 549 -28.06 3.70 5.34
C PRO A 549 -27.31 3.77 4.00
N LEU A 550 -27.59 2.82 3.12
CA LEU A 550 -27.11 2.83 1.73
C LEU A 550 -27.71 4.00 0.97
N VAL A 551 -26.90 4.67 0.16
CA VAL A 551 -27.32 5.83 -0.62
C VAL A 551 -27.53 5.36 -2.08
N ASN A 552 -28.67 4.70 -2.34
CA ASN A 552 -29.02 4.18 -3.67
C ASN A 552 -30.35 4.74 -4.16
N ARG A 553 -30.38 5.30 -5.37
CA ARG A 553 -31.57 5.74 -6.06
C ARG A 553 -31.54 5.33 -7.53
N LEU A 554 -32.31 4.30 -7.88
CA LEU A 554 -32.39 3.82 -9.27
C LEU A 554 -33.38 4.67 -10.09
N LEU A 555 -32.90 5.23 -11.21
CA LEU A 555 -33.68 5.97 -12.19
C LEU A 555 -33.86 5.08 -13.43
N THR A 556 -35.09 4.66 -13.69
CA THR A 556 -35.43 3.72 -14.79
C THR A 556 -36.11 4.37 -15.99
N GLU A 557 -36.42 5.65 -15.91
CA GLU A 557 -37.09 6.40 -16.99
C GLU A 557 -36.10 6.95 -18.05
N GLU A 558 -34.80 6.74 -17.84
CA GLU A 558 -33.74 7.17 -18.73
C GLU A 558 -33.47 6.17 -19.87
N ALA A 559 -32.56 6.51 -20.81
CA ALA A 559 -32.20 5.65 -21.93
C ALA A 559 -31.57 4.31 -21.51
N ALA A 560 -30.94 4.28 -20.35
CA ALA A 560 -30.46 3.11 -19.62
C ALA A 560 -30.72 3.33 -18.11
N PRO A 561 -30.76 2.29 -17.27
CA PRO A 561 -30.84 2.47 -15.80
C PRO A 561 -29.68 3.31 -15.28
N VAL A 562 -30.00 4.31 -14.43
CA VAL A 562 -29.00 5.13 -13.73
C VAL A 562 -29.12 4.86 -12.24
N LEU A 563 -28.04 4.42 -11.62
CA LEU A 563 -27.91 4.28 -10.17
C LEU A 563 -27.24 5.54 -9.63
N ALA A 564 -27.98 6.32 -8.88
CA ALA A 564 -27.55 7.63 -8.38
C ALA A 564 -27.32 7.61 -6.88
N HIS A 565 -26.22 8.22 -6.45
CA HIS A 565 -25.83 8.33 -5.05
C HIS A 565 -25.75 9.80 -4.67
N ASP A 566 -26.73 10.27 -3.86
CA ASP A 566 -26.86 11.67 -3.43
C ASP A 566 -25.87 11.93 -2.26
N ILE A 567 -24.63 12.26 -2.61
CA ILE A 567 -23.50 12.44 -1.67
C ILE A 567 -22.85 13.79 -1.97
N PHE A 568 -22.43 14.51 -0.92
CA PHE A 568 -21.66 15.75 -1.08
C PHE A 568 -20.24 15.45 -1.57
N THR A 569 -19.87 15.94 -2.76
CA THR A 569 -18.59 15.65 -3.44
C THR A 569 -17.67 16.87 -3.59
N SER A 570 -18.08 18.03 -3.10
CA SER A 570 -17.36 19.31 -3.33
C SER A 570 -17.24 19.67 -4.83
N GLY A 571 -18.20 19.25 -5.66
CA GLY A 571 -18.26 19.57 -7.10
C GLY A 571 -17.34 18.68 -7.95
N ILE A 572 -17.04 17.48 -7.50
CA ILE A 572 -16.40 16.43 -8.28
C ILE A 572 -17.41 15.32 -8.57
N ASP A 573 -17.68 15.08 -9.84
CA ASP A 573 -18.52 13.97 -10.27
C ASP A 573 -17.67 12.70 -10.37
N TYR A 574 -18.20 11.60 -9.81
CA TYR A 574 -17.66 10.26 -10.03
C TYR A 574 -18.71 9.46 -10.79
N ALA A 575 -18.35 8.96 -11.96
CA ALA A 575 -19.27 8.23 -12.80
C ALA A 575 -18.64 6.93 -13.31
N THR A 576 -19.43 5.86 -13.36
CA THR A 576 -19.00 4.56 -13.88
C THR A 576 -20.06 3.96 -14.80
N ALA A 577 -19.66 3.67 -16.03
CA ALA A 577 -20.46 2.85 -16.94
C ALA A 577 -20.18 1.38 -16.62
N VAL A 578 -21.16 0.69 -16.03
CA VAL A 578 -21.09 -0.72 -15.60
C VAL A 578 -21.78 -1.58 -16.63
N PHE A 579 -21.04 -2.44 -17.32
CA PHE A 579 -21.56 -3.33 -18.34
C PHE A 579 -21.58 -4.77 -17.84
N GLU A 580 -22.76 -5.41 -17.75
CA GLU A 580 -22.86 -6.80 -17.34
C GLU A 580 -22.33 -7.74 -18.43
N ILE A 581 -21.34 -8.56 -18.07
CA ILE A 581 -20.62 -9.48 -18.96
C ILE A 581 -20.65 -10.94 -18.49
N THR A 582 -21.55 -11.28 -17.60
CA THR A 582 -21.65 -12.62 -16.98
C THR A 582 -21.79 -13.75 -18.00
N ASP A 583 -22.42 -13.48 -19.16
CA ASP A 583 -22.66 -14.42 -20.24
C ASP A 583 -21.56 -14.50 -21.31
N LEU A 584 -20.47 -13.69 -21.15
CA LEU A 584 -19.36 -13.77 -22.10
C LEU A 584 -18.75 -15.19 -22.10
N PRO A 585 -18.51 -15.78 -23.28
CA PRO A 585 -17.83 -17.06 -23.38
C PRO A 585 -16.35 -16.93 -22.95
N ASP A 586 -15.80 -17.98 -22.32
CA ASP A 586 -14.43 -18.00 -21.80
C ASP A 586 -13.37 -17.65 -22.86
N ARG A 587 -13.63 -18.02 -24.14
CA ARG A 587 -12.75 -17.66 -25.26
C ARG A 587 -12.58 -16.14 -25.47
N LEU A 588 -13.58 -15.34 -25.08
CA LEU A 588 -13.52 -13.88 -25.14
C LEU A 588 -13.10 -13.31 -23.79
N LEU A 589 -13.61 -13.88 -22.69
CA LEU A 589 -13.34 -13.37 -21.35
C LEU A 589 -11.83 -13.30 -21.07
N ARG A 590 -11.06 -14.29 -21.50
CA ARG A 590 -9.59 -14.28 -21.34
C ARG A 590 -8.88 -13.03 -21.90
N TYR A 591 -9.50 -12.37 -22.88
CA TYR A 591 -8.97 -11.13 -23.47
C TYR A 591 -9.56 -9.87 -22.83
N ALA A 592 -10.46 -9.98 -21.86
CA ALA A 592 -11.04 -8.80 -21.22
C ALA A 592 -10.00 -8.02 -20.37
N GLY A 593 -9.01 -8.72 -19.80
CA GLY A 593 -7.83 -8.11 -19.18
C GLY A 593 -7.03 -7.29 -20.19
N VAL A 594 -6.68 -7.89 -21.32
CA VAL A 594 -5.99 -7.20 -22.44
C VAL A 594 -6.81 -6.02 -22.95
N PHE A 595 -8.11 -6.17 -23.07
CA PHE A 595 -9.01 -5.11 -23.55
C PHE A 595 -8.99 -3.90 -22.61
N LYS A 596 -9.09 -4.10 -21.29
CA LYS A 596 -9.04 -3.00 -20.31
C LYS A 596 -7.70 -2.23 -20.38
N THR A 597 -6.58 -2.94 -20.52
CA THR A 597 -5.23 -2.36 -20.59
C THR A 597 -5.01 -1.52 -21.85
N LEU A 598 -5.59 -1.93 -22.98
CA LEU A 598 -5.43 -1.22 -24.25
C LEU A 598 -6.30 0.03 -24.39
N LEU A 599 -7.37 0.14 -23.58
CA LEU A 599 -8.20 1.35 -23.58
C LEU A 599 -7.41 2.55 -23.05
N SER A 600 -7.56 3.70 -23.67
CA SER A 600 -6.81 4.95 -23.47
C SER A 600 -5.35 4.94 -23.94
N ALA A 601 -4.75 3.76 -24.14
CA ALA A 601 -3.34 3.62 -24.54
C ALA A 601 -3.14 3.54 -26.06
N LEU A 602 -4.22 3.50 -26.85
CA LEU A 602 -4.22 3.39 -28.30
C LEU A 602 -4.86 4.60 -28.98
N ASP A 603 -4.55 4.80 -30.26
CA ASP A 603 -5.25 5.77 -31.10
C ASP A 603 -6.75 5.47 -31.15
N THR A 604 -7.54 6.53 -31.19
CA THR A 604 -8.96 6.47 -31.53
C THR A 604 -9.20 6.99 -32.95
N GLN A 605 -10.46 7.07 -33.36
CA GLN A 605 -10.78 7.66 -34.67
C GLN A 605 -10.40 9.14 -34.76
N ASN A 606 -10.48 9.88 -33.65
CA ASN A 606 -10.33 11.33 -33.66
C ASN A 606 -9.02 11.81 -33.00
N TYR A 607 -8.35 10.97 -32.23
CA TYR A 607 -7.15 11.35 -31.49
C TYR A 607 -6.05 10.31 -31.63
N SER A 608 -4.79 10.76 -31.63
CA SER A 608 -3.67 9.87 -31.29
C SER A 608 -3.71 9.59 -29.79
N TYR A 609 -3.15 8.47 -29.34
CA TYR A 609 -3.11 8.09 -27.92
C TYR A 609 -2.52 9.20 -27.02
N SER A 610 -1.43 9.85 -27.46
CA SER A 610 -0.82 10.95 -26.69
C SER A 610 -1.73 12.21 -26.66
N ALA A 611 -2.42 12.55 -27.74
CA ALA A 611 -3.35 13.67 -27.75
C ALA A 611 -4.60 13.36 -26.91
N LEU A 612 -5.06 12.11 -26.93
CA LEU A 612 -6.19 11.63 -26.14
C LEU A 612 -5.90 11.72 -24.64
N ASP A 613 -4.74 11.24 -24.21
CA ASP A 613 -4.30 11.30 -22.83
C ASP A 613 -4.25 12.76 -22.32
N ASN A 614 -3.67 13.66 -23.12
CA ASN A 614 -3.65 15.08 -22.78
C ASN A 614 -5.07 15.66 -22.63
N GLU A 615 -6.00 15.37 -23.54
CA GLU A 615 -7.38 15.88 -23.43
C GLU A 615 -8.10 15.29 -22.22
N ILE A 616 -7.93 14.00 -21.93
CA ILE A 616 -8.49 13.35 -20.73
C ILE A 616 -8.05 14.08 -19.47
N HIS A 617 -6.73 14.30 -19.29
CA HIS A 617 -6.20 14.92 -18.08
C HIS A 617 -6.39 16.45 -18.00
N ILE A 618 -6.72 17.13 -19.11
CA ILE A 618 -7.13 18.55 -19.08
C ILE A 618 -8.53 18.69 -18.49
N VAL A 619 -9.46 17.77 -18.78
CA VAL A 619 -10.88 17.93 -18.40
C VAL A 619 -11.31 17.00 -17.27
N SER A 620 -10.53 15.99 -16.94
CA SER A 620 -10.88 14.98 -15.94
C SER A 620 -9.72 14.66 -14.99
N GLY A 621 -10.01 13.92 -13.91
CA GLY A 621 -9.02 13.32 -13.03
C GLY A 621 -8.57 11.93 -13.50
N GLY A 622 -8.81 11.60 -14.78
CA GLY A 622 -8.44 10.33 -15.40
C GLY A 622 -9.62 9.36 -15.55
N PHE A 623 -9.39 8.31 -16.35
CA PHE A 623 -10.30 7.20 -16.56
C PHE A 623 -9.75 5.94 -15.93
N SER A 624 -10.65 4.99 -15.65
CA SER A 624 -10.29 3.68 -15.11
C SER A 624 -11.10 2.59 -15.76
N PHE A 625 -10.48 1.43 -16.01
CA PHE A 625 -11.14 0.26 -16.58
C PHE A 625 -10.88 -0.96 -15.72
N ALA A 626 -11.91 -1.72 -15.40
CA ALA A 626 -11.79 -2.89 -14.54
C ALA A 626 -12.77 -4.01 -14.95
N VAL A 627 -12.43 -5.24 -14.58
CA VAL A 627 -13.36 -6.37 -14.60
C VAL A 627 -13.57 -6.79 -13.16
N SER A 628 -14.80 -6.69 -12.70
CA SER A 628 -15.20 -6.97 -11.32
C SER A 628 -16.29 -8.03 -11.25
N ALA A 629 -16.46 -8.63 -10.08
CA ALA A 629 -17.51 -9.60 -9.83
C ALA A 629 -18.26 -9.33 -8.54
N PHE A 630 -19.57 -9.38 -8.60
CA PHE A 630 -20.49 -9.18 -7.48
C PHE A 630 -21.26 -10.48 -7.21
N THR A 631 -20.89 -11.15 -6.13
CA THR A 631 -21.56 -12.41 -5.74
C THR A 631 -22.85 -12.12 -4.99
N SER A 632 -23.93 -12.81 -5.35
CA SER A 632 -25.22 -12.63 -4.68
C SER A 632 -25.16 -13.02 -3.21
N TYR A 633 -25.65 -12.14 -2.34
CA TYR A 633 -25.73 -12.38 -0.90
C TYR A 633 -26.81 -13.43 -0.54
N HIS A 634 -27.90 -13.47 -1.32
CA HIS A 634 -29.05 -14.32 -1.04
C HIS A 634 -29.05 -15.64 -1.83
N GLU A 635 -28.33 -15.71 -2.94
CA GLU A 635 -28.28 -16.89 -3.80
C GLU A 635 -26.86 -17.45 -3.91
N ASN A 636 -26.58 -18.52 -3.18
CA ASN A 636 -25.26 -19.14 -3.21
C ASN A 636 -24.90 -19.64 -4.63
N GLY A 637 -23.76 -19.16 -5.13
CA GLY A 637 -23.24 -19.51 -6.45
C GLY A 637 -23.71 -18.58 -7.59
N SER A 638 -24.67 -17.71 -7.35
CA SER A 638 -25.05 -16.66 -8.32
C SER A 638 -24.10 -15.47 -8.21
N TYR A 639 -23.73 -14.88 -9.35
CA TYR A 639 -22.87 -13.68 -9.42
C TYR A 639 -23.14 -12.90 -10.69
N LYS A 640 -22.71 -11.64 -10.67
CA LYS A 640 -22.58 -10.79 -11.85
C LYS A 640 -21.12 -10.53 -12.11
N LEU A 641 -20.67 -10.76 -13.34
CA LEU A 641 -19.39 -10.30 -13.84
C LEU A 641 -19.64 -9.03 -14.64
N VAL A 642 -18.87 -7.98 -14.38
CA VAL A 642 -19.06 -6.69 -15.04
C VAL A 642 -17.74 -6.14 -15.57
N PHE A 643 -17.84 -5.38 -16.66
CA PHE A 643 -16.79 -4.48 -17.11
C PHE A 643 -17.16 -3.07 -16.67
N GLU A 644 -16.27 -2.41 -15.96
CA GLU A 644 -16.44 -1.06 -15.43
C GLU A 644 -15.56 -0.08 -16.20
N ALA A 645 -16.15 1.03 -16.64
CA ALA A 645 -15.45 2.16 -17.23
C ALA A 645 -15.76 3.41 -16.39
N GLY A 646 -14.82 3.75 -15.51
CA GLY A 646 -14.94 4.85 -14.56
C GLY A 646 -14.32 6.13 -15.07
N MET A 647 -14.88 7.26 -14.64
CA MET A 647 -14.31 8.59 -14.81
C MET A 647 -14.56 9.44 -13.57
N LYS A 648 -13.72 10.43 -13.34
CA LYS A 648 -13.93 11.49 -12.35
C LYS A 648 -13.59 12.84 -12.95
N SER A 649 -14.42 13.84 -12.71
CA SER A 649 -14.22 15.18 -13.28
C SER A 649 -14.76 16.28 -12.38
N MET A 650 -14.30 17.49 -12.59
CA MET A 650 -15.02 18.65 -12.04
C MET A 650 -16.38 18.75 -12.73
N HIS A 651 -17.45 19.04 -12.01
CA HIS A 651 -18.83 19.10 -12.52
C HIS A 651 -18.95 19.90 -13.82
N ARG A 652 -18.30 21.05 -13.92
CA ARG A 652 -18.29 21.89 -15.14
C ARG A 652 -17.77 21.18 -16.39
N ASN A 653 -16.98 20.11 -16.24
CA ASN A 653 -16.34 19.34 -17.32
C ASN A 653 -17.00 17.98 -17.53
N PHE A 654 -18.06 17.63 -16.79
CA PHE A 654 -18.66 16.29 -16.79
C PHE A 654 -19.03 15.82 -18.19
N LYS A 655 -19.77 16.64 -18.95
CA LYS A 655 -20.21 16.29 -20.29
C LYS A 655 -19.02 16.01 -21.22
N GLU A 656 -18.01 16.87 -21.20
CA GLU A 656 -16.83 16.75 -22.05
C GLU A 656 -16.01 15.51 -21.70
N SER A 657 -15.87 15.21 -20.41
CA SER A 657 -15.22 13.99 -19.92
C SER A 657 -15.98 12.73 -20.35
N LEU A 658 -17.31 12.74 -20.28
CA LEU A 658 -18.15 11.61 -20.70
C LEU A 658 -18.12 11.41 -22.23
N GLU A 659 -18.02 12.47 -23.01
CA GLU A 659 -17.81 12.40 -24.46
C GLU A 659 -16.47 11.73 -24.80
N LEU A 660 -15.39 12.06 -24.06
CA LEU A 660 -14.08 11.40 -24.23
C LEU A 660 -14.11 9.93 -23.78
N LEU A 661 -14.83 9.59 -22.71
CA LEU A 661 -15.03 8.19 -22.31
C LEU A 661 -15.73 7.40 -23.43
N GLY A 662 -16.75 8.02 -24.06
CA GLY A 662 -17.41 7.46 -25.22
C GLY A 662 -16.47 7.28 -26.43
N GLU A 663 -15.56 8.23 -26.67
CA GLU A 663 -14.53 8.12 -27.71
C GLU A 663 -13.62 6.90 -27.46
N VAL A 664 -13.12 6.73 -26.22
CA VAL A 664 -12.28 5.59 -25.81
C VAL A 664 -13.02 4.27 -26.02
N LEU A 665 -14.23 4.13 -25.48
CA LEU A 665 -14.96 2.87 -25.52
C LEU A 665 -15.40 2.45 -26.95
N LEU A 666 -15.79 3.42 -27.77
CA LEU A 666 -16.46 3.12 -29.06
C LEU A 666 -15.51 3.24 -30.26
N ARG A 667 -14.41 3.99 -30.14
CA ARG A 667 -13.61 4.40 -31.31
C ARG A 667 -12.13 4.09 -31.22
N THR A 668 -11.68 3.39 -30.17
CA THR A 668 -10.31 2.86 -30.08
C THR A 668 -10.01 1.95 -31.27
N LYS A 669 -8.86 2.11 -31.89
CA LYS A 669 -8.38 1.30 -33.01
C LYS A 669 -7.47 0.19 -32.51
N PHE A 670 -7.76 -1.04 -32.92
CA PHE A 670 -6.95 -2.23 -32.58
C PHE A 670 -6.08 -2.71 -33.75
N ASP A 671 -5.61 -1.77 -34.62
CA ASP A 671 -4.87 -2.08 -35.83
C ASP A 671 -3.38 -1.71 -35.76
N ASP A 672 -2.96 -0.90 -34.79
CA ASP A 672 -1.54 -0.57 -34.56
C ASP A 672 -0.84 -1.71 -33.83
N LYS A 673 -0.25 -2.61 -34.61
CA LYS A 673 0.43 -3.82 -34.11
C LYS A 673 1.60 -3.51 -33.18
N ASP A 674 2.42 -2.51 -33.55
CA ASP A 674 3.61 -2.17 -32.79
C ASP A 674 3.25 -1.50 -31.46
N ARG A 675 2.25 -0.62 -31.45
CA ARG A 675 1.80 0.03 -30.23
C ARG A 675 1.13 -0.98 -29.27
N ILE A 676 0.27 -1.88 -29.78
CA ILE A 676 -0.36 -2.92 -28.97
C ILE A 676 0.70 -3.81 -28.32
N ARG A 677 1.70 -4.27 -29.07
CA ARG A 677 2.81 -5.05 -28.51
C ARG A 677 3.45 -4.31 -27.35
N THR A 678 3.77 -3.06 -27.55
CA THR A 678 4.44 -2.23 -26.54
C THR A 678 3.63 -2.11 -25.26
N VAL A 679 2.33 -1.78 -25.36
CA VAL A 679 1.46 -1.63 -24.17
C VAL A 679 1.36 -2.96 -23.41
N LEU A 680 1.29 -4.09 -24.12
CA LEU A 680 1.24 -5.40 -23.48
C LEU A 680 2.59 -5.79 -22.84
N GLU A 681 3.73 -5.37 -23.41
CA GLU A 681 5.06 -5.56 -22.81
C GLU A 681 5.22 -4.74 -21.53
N GLU A 682 4.72 -3.49 -21.51
CA GLU A 682 4.67 -2.63 -20.33
C GLU A 682 3.78 -3.22 -19.22
N GLU A 683 2.58 -3.68 -19.56
CA GLU A 683 1.69 -4.36 -18.62
C GLU A 683 2.35 -5.61 -18.03
N LEU A 684 2.94 -6.45 -18.88
CA LEU A 684 3.65 -7.65 -18.43
C LEU A 684 4.82 -7.31 -17.49
N ALA A 685 5.56 -6.22 -17.77
CA ALA A 685 6.64 -5.72 -16.91
C ALA A 685 6.10 -5.26 -15.54
N GLY A 686 5.00 -4.52 -15.52
CA GLY A 686 4.30 -4.13 -14.30
C GLY A 686 3.84 -5.34 -13.48
N MET A 687 3.27 -6.34 -14.12
CA MET A 687 2.84 -7.58 -13.44
C MET A 687 4.02 -8.37 -12.86
N LYS A 688 5.19 -8.38 -13.53
CA LYS A 688 6.40 -9.01 -13.00
C LYS A 688 6.89 -8.39 -11.70
N SER A 689 6.66 -7.11 -11.48
CA SER A 689 6.95 -6.43 -10.22
C SER A 689 5.84 -6.62 -9.19
N SER A 690 4.57 -6.47 -9.58
CA SER A 690 3.43 -6.44 -8.66
C SER A 690 3.05 -7.82 -8.08
N LEU A 691 3.07 -8.89 -8.88
CA LEU A 691 2.67 -10.23 -8.42
C LEU A 691 3.56 -10.77 -7.28
N PRO A 692 4.90 -10.67 -7.33
CA PRO A 692 5.74 -11.08 -6.21
C PRO A 692 5.64 -10.16 -5.00
N SER A 693 5.57 -8.84 -5.20
CA SER A 693 5.50 -7.86 -4.10
C SER A 693 4.20 -8.00 -3.31
N ALA A 694 3.09 -8.27 -4.00
CA ALA A 694 1.78 -8.57 -3.41
C ALA A 694 1.51 -10.08 -3.25
N GLY A 695 2.54 -10.90 -3.04
CA GLY A 695 2.46 -12.36 -3.07
C GLY A 695 1.37 -12.98 -2.18
N HIS A 696 1.00 -12.33 -1.07
CA HIS A 696 -0.11 -12.75 -0.23
C HIS A 696 -1.46 -12.62 -0.95
N SER A 697 -1.71 -11.51 -1.64
CA SER A 697 -2.94 -11.30 -2.44
C SER A 697 -2.97 -12.23 -3.64
N THR A 698 -1.83 -12.37 -4.32
CA THR A 698 -1.64 -13.30 -5.44
C THR A 698 -1.99 -14.74 -5.03
N ALA A 699 -1.47 -15.20 -3.87
CA ALA A 699 -1.76 -16.54 -3.35
C ALA A 699 -3.24 -16.73 -2.96
N VAL A 700 -3.87 -15.72 -2.33
CA VAL A 700 -5.29 -15.77 -1.94
C VAL A 700 -6.20 -15.81 -3.17
N GLN A 701 -5.95 -14.96 -4.17
CA GLN A 701 -6.74 -14.93 -5.39
C GLN A 701 -6.61 -16.26 -6.14
N ARG A 702 -5.38 -16.76 -6.29
CA ARG A 702 -5.12 -18.03 -6.95
C ARG A 702 -5.76 -19.23 -6.22
N ALA A 703 -5.65 -19.31 -4.90
CA ALA A 703 -6.33 -20.37 -4.12
C ALA A 703 -7.86 -20.28 -4.22
N SER A 704 -8.43 -19.07 -4.24
CA SER A 704 -9.86 -18.82 -4.40
C SER A 704 -10.36 -19.26 -5.79
N ALA A 705 -9.53 -19.12 -6.82
CA ALA A 705 -9.85 -19.54 -8.19
C ALA A 705 -10.14 -21.03 -8.33
N TYR A 706 -9.57 -21.89 -7.46
CA TYR A 706 -9.88 -23.31 -7.45
C TYR A 706 -11.19 -23.66 -6.76
N LEU A 707 -11.74 -22.75 -5.96
CA LEU A 707 -12.91 -23.01 -5.13
C LEU A 707 -14.22 -22.65 -5.80
N ARG A 708 -14.21 -21.60 -6.65
CA ARG A 708 -15.42 -21.09 -7.31
C ARG A 708 -15.13 -20.52 -8.71
N ASP A 709 -16.06 -20.77 -9.64
CA ASP A 709 -15.99 -20.32 -11.03
C ASP A 709 -15.78 -18.81 -11.16
N VAL A 710 -16.47 -17.99 -10.38
CA VAL A 710 -16.32 -16.55 -10.39
C VAL A 710 -14.88 -16.08 -10.13
N TYR A 711 -14.18 -16.75 -9.20
CA TYR A 711 -12.78 -16.39 -8.90
C TYR A 711 -11.82 -16.93 -9.95
N ALA A 712 -12.13 -18.08 -10.59
CA ALA A 712 -11.37 -18.57 -11.73
C ALA A 712 -11.45 -17.57 -12.93
N LYS A 713 -12.63 -17.02 -13.17
CA LYS A 713 -12.83 -15.97 -14.18
C LYS A 713 -12.08 -14.69 -13.84
N LEU A 714 -12.15 -14.24 -12.58
CA LEU A 714 -11.36 -13.07 -12.13
C LEU A 714 -9.85 -13.28 -12.22
N ASP A 715 -9.35 -14.46 -11.85
CA ASP A 715 -7.92 -14.81 -11.98
C ASP A 715 -7.46 -14.71 -13.43
N SER A 716 -8.31 -15.11 -14.38
CA SER A 716 -7.99 -15.07 -15.82
C SER A 716 -7.86 -13.65 -16.41
N VAL A 717 -8.32 -12.61 -15.70
CA VAL A 717 -8.38 -11.22 -16.20
C VAL A 717 -7.73 -10.19 -15.26
N ASN A 718 -7.23 -10.60 -14.06
CA ASN A 718 -6.67 -9.67 -13.07
C ASN A 718 -5.46 -10.23 -12.29
N ASN A 719 -5.00 -11.46 -12.52
CA ASN A 719 -3.96 -12.09 -11.69
C ASN A 719 -3.06 -13.01 -12.55
N ILE A 720 -2.63 -14.12 -11.99
CA ILE A 720 -1.73 -15.10 -12.65
C ILE A 720 -2.28 -15.57 -14.00
N GLY A 721 -3.60 -15.80 -14.09
CA GLY A 721 -4.22 -16.19 -15.35
C GLY A 721 -4.14 -15.10 -16.43
N GLU A 722 -4.21 -13.81 -16.06
CA GLU A 722 -3.95 -12.69 -16.96
C GLU A 722 -2.48 -12.66 -17.39
N TYR A 723 -1.55 -12.80 -16.42
CA TYR A 723 -0.12 -12.88 -16.70
C TYR A 723 0.22 -14.00 -17.70
N ASP A 724 -0.30 -15.21 -17.46
CA ASP A 724 -0.10 -16.34 -18.34
C ASP A 724 -0.67 -16.08 -19.76
N THR A 725 -1.81 -15.39 -19.85
CA THR A 725 -2.44 -14.98 -21.14
C THR A 725 -1.59 -13.94 -21.87
N LEU A 726 -1.11 -12.92 -21.19
CA LEU A 726 -0.24 -11.88 -21.77
C LEU A 726 1.07 -12.48 -22.27
N LYS A 727 1.68 -13.35 -21.48
CA LYS A 727 2.90 -14.05 -21.86
C LYS A 727 2.71 -14.90 -23.12
N GLU A 728 1.65 -15.71 -23.18
CA GLU A 728 1.30 -16.51 -24.35
C GLU A 728 1.08 -15.63 -25.61
N ILE A 729 0.37 -14.51 -25.47
CA ILE A 729 0.12 -13.58 -26.58
C ILE A 729 1.46 -13.01 -27.08
N LEU A 730 2.33 -12.54 -26.19
CA LEU A 730 3.60 -11.90 -26.56
C LEU A 730 4.61 -12.90 -27.15
N GLU A 731 4.68 -14.12 -26.65
CA GLU A 731 5.53 -15.19 -27.21
C GLU A 731 5.15 -15.57 -28.66
N HIS A 732 3.87 -15.43 -29.02
CA HIS A 732 3.34 -15.77 -30.34
C HIS A 732 2.68 -14.57 -31.05
N PHE A 733 3.08 -13.35 -30.72
CA PHE A 733 2.37 -12.12 -31.06
C PHE A 733 2.13 -11.96 -32.55
N ASP A 734 3.17 -12.19 -33.39
CA ASP A 734 3.06 -11.99 -34.83
C ASP A 734 2.07 -12.96 -35.49
N GLU A 735 1.96 -14.16 -34.97
CA GLU A 735 1.06 -15.21 -35.47
C GLU A 735 -0.37 -15.03 -34.96
N GLN A 736 -0.53 -14.50 -33.76
CA GLN A 736 -1.82 -14.38 -33.08
C GLN A 736 -2.47 -13.00 -33.23
N PHE A 737 -1.78 -12.00 -33.79
CA PHE A 737 -2.24 -10.61 -33.83
C PHE A 737 -3.64 -10.45 -34.47
N ASP A 738 -3.89 -11.07 -35.61
CA ASP A 738 -5.20 -10.98 -36.26
C ASP A 738 -6.33 -11.63 -35.43
N CYS A 739 -6.00 -12.71 -34.70
CA CYS A 739 -6.95 -13.34 -33.78
C CYS A 739 -7.23 -12.43 -32.59
N LEU A 740 -6.19 -11.86 -31.97
CA LEU A 740 -6.29 -10.90 -30.89
C LEU A 740 -7.15 -9.69 -31.30
N ARG A 741 -6.81 -9.04 -32.42
CA ARG A 741 -7.56 -7.89 -32.95
C ARG A 741 -9.06 -8.21 -33.13
N ASN A 742 -9.37 -9.35 -33.74
CA ASN A 742 -10.74 -9.76 -33.93
C ASN A 742 -11.47 -10.03 -32.61
N ALA A 743 -10.81 -10.62 -31.62
CA ALA A 743 -11.36 -10.83 -30.30
C ALA A 743 -11.63 -9.49 -29.56
N LEU A 744 -10.73 -8.51 -29.67
CA LEU A 744 -10.91 -7.18 -29.08
C LEU A 744 -12.09 -6.43 -29.72
N GLU A 745 -12.24 -6.49 -31.05
CA GLU A 745 -13.38 -5.91 -31.76
C GLU A 745 -14.71 -6.60 -31.38
N GLU A 746 -14.70 -7.94 -31.24
CA GLU A 746 -15.86 -8.68 -30.78
C GLU A 746 -16.20 -8.31 -29.33
N LEU A 747 -15.23 -8.22 -28.43
CA LEU A 747 -15.40 -7.78 -27.04
C LEU A 747 -16.01 -6.37 -26.98
N ARG A 748 -15.45 -5.40 -27.70
CA ARG A 748 -16.00 -4.04 -27.77
C ARG A 748 -17.48 -4.05 -28.19
N SER A 749 -17.80 -4.80 -29.24
CA SER A 749 -19.16 -4.91 -29.73
C SER A 749 -20.13 -5.55 -28.74
N CYS A 750 -19.64 -6.50 -27.94
CA CYS A 750 -20.42 -7.17 -26.91
C CYS A 750 -20.59 -6.31 -25.67
N ILE A 751 -19.48 -5.75 -25.14
CA ILE A 751 -19.45 -4.99 -23.89
C ILE A 751 -20.21 -3.66 -24.07
N CYS A 752 -19.86 -2.85 -25.08
CA CYS A 752 -20.38 -1.51 -25.25
C CYS A 752 -21.80 -1.51 -25.85
N SER A 753 -22.70 -2.25 -25.22
CA SER A 753 -24.13 -2.33 -25.60
C SER A 753 -24.99 -1.67 -24.52
N ARG A 754 -25.98 -0.89 -24.98
CA ARG A 754 -26.95 -0.21 -24.09
C ARG A 754 -27.75 -1.20 -23.24
N ALA A 755 -28.04 -2.39 -23.75
CA ALA A 755 -28.77 -3.42 -23.01
C ALA A 755 -28.00 -3.96 -21.79
N ARG A 756 -26.68 -3.81 -21.77
CA ARG A 756 -25.80 -4.26 -20.67
C ARG A 756 -25.46 -3.15 -19.68
N LEU A 757 -25.81 -1.89 -20.02
CA LEU A 757 -25.40 -0.72 -19.24
C LEU A 757 -26.26 -0.52 -18.01
N LEU A 758 -25.60 -0.40 -16.85
CA LEU A 758 -26.05 0.35 -15.69
C LEU A 758 -25.08 1.54 -15.56
N PHE A 759 -25.61 2.77 -15.54
CA PHE A 759 -24.79 3.95 -15.34
C PHE A 759 -24.82 4.33 -13.87
N ASP A 760 -23.67 4.34 -13.21
CA ASP A 760 -23.50 4.72 -11.82
C ASP A 760 -22.98 6.17 -11.72
N ILE A 761 -23.55 6.98 -10.80
CA ILE A 761 -23.13 8.37 -10.60
C ILE A 761 -23.22 8.77 -9.13
N ILE A 762 -22.14 9.37 -8.64
CA ILE A 762 -22.00 9.87 -7.28
C ILE A 762 -21.79 11.38 -7.34
N ASP A 763 -22.75 12.13 -6.86
CA ASP A 763 -22.71 13.58 -6.72
C ASP A 763 -23.91 14.08 -5.90
N GLU A 764 -24.00 15.39 -5.67
CA GLU A 764 -25.18 16.03 -5.08
C GLU A 764 -26.38 15.92 -6.00
N LYS A 765 -27.55 15.66 -5.43
CA LYS A 765 -28.79 15.42 -6.19
C LYS A 765 -29.10 16.47 -7.27
N SER A 766 -28.80 17.73 -7.02
CA SER A 766 -29.04 18.83 -7.99
C SER A 766 -28.12 18.70 -9.19
N LEU A 767 -26.85 18.37 -8.96
CA LEU A 767 -25.84 18.23 -9.99
C LEU A 767 -26.08 16.96 -10.83
N ILE A 768 -26.43 15.84 -10.18
CA ILE A 768 -26.85 14.62 -10.88
C ILE A 768 -27.98 14.92 -11.89
N LEU A 769 -28.98 15.73 -11.51
CA LEU A 769 -30.10 16.08 -12.38
C LEU A 769 -29.66 16.94 -13.59
N GLU A 770 -28.62 17.75 -13.42
CA GLU A 770 -28.02 18.52 -14.52
C GLU A 770 -27.27 17.64 -15.51
N ASP A 771 -26.70 16.52 -15.05
CA ASP A 771 -25.91 15.59 -15.86
C ASP A 771 -26.73 14.54 -16.61
N LEU A 772 -27.98 14.28 -16.22
CA LEU A 772 -28.85 13.28 -16.88
C LEU A 772 -28.94 13.43 -18.40
N PRO A 773 -28.99 14.63 -18.98
CA PRO A 773 -28.98 14.77 -20.43
C PRO A 773 -27.73 14.23 -21.10
N ALA A 774 -26.52 14.48 -20.50
CA ALA A 774 -25.27 13.97 -21.03
C ALA A 774 -25.17 12.44 -20.88
N ILE A 775 -25.62 11.89 -19.75
CA ILE A 775 -25.70 10.44 -19.51
C ILE A 775 -26.63 9.79 -20.53
N ARG A 776 -27.76 10.44 -20.84
CA ARG A 776 -28.70 9.95 -21.85
C ARG A 776 -28.07 9.96 -23.24
N GLU A 777 -27.35 11.01 -23.62
CA GLU A 777 -26.64 11.09 -24.91
C GLU A 777 -25.61 9.97 -25.03
N PHE A 778 -24.82 9.75 -23.95
CA PHE A 778 -23.86 8.64 -23.88
C PHE A 778 -24.55 7.29 -24.06
N ALA A 779 -25.61 7.00 -23.32
CA ALA A 779 -26.34 5.74 -23.40
C ALA A 779 -26.93 5.51 -24.80
N LEU A 780 -27.40 6.57 -25.47
CA LEU A 780 -27.93 6.50 -26.85
C LEU A 780 -26.83 6.32 -27.88
N SER A 781 -25.60 6.70 -27.63
CA SER A 781 -24.44 6.47 -28.50
C SER A 781 -24.01 4.99 -28.55
N LEU A 782 -24.34 4.21 -27.51
CA LEU A 782 -24.06 2.78 -27.43
C LEU A 782 -24.97 1.98 -28.38
N SER A 783 -24.46 0.83 -28.84
CA SER A 783 -25.24 -0.10 -29.67
C SER A 783 -26.53 -0.53 -28.97
N SER A 784 -27.66 -0.49 -29.72
CA SER A 784 -28.93 -1.05 -29.25
C SER A 784 -29.03 -2.56 -29.49
N LYS A 785 -28.06 -3.17 -30.18
CA LYS A 785 -28.08 -4.62 -30.45
C LYS A 785 -27.76 -5.37 -29.18
N GLU A 786 -28.62 -6.24 -28.78
CA GLU A 786 -28.40 -7.23 -27.75
C GLU A 786 -27.58 -8.39 -28.34
N THR A 787 -26.36 -8.58 -27.85
CA THR A 787 -25.55 -9.74 -28.20
C THR A 787 -25.70 -10.72 -27.05
N SER A 788 -26.41 -11.82 -27.27
CA SER A 788 -26.53 -12.92 -26.32
C SER A 788 -25.80 -14.14 -26.85
N PHE A 789 -25.10 -14.83 -26.00
CA PHE A 789 -24.40 -16.08 -26.30
C PHE A 789 -25.30 -17.26 -25.93
N ALA A 790 -25.30 -18.33 -26.72
CA ALA A 790 -26.11 -19.50 -26.44
C ALA A 790 -25.61 -20.19 -25.14
N PRO A 791 -26.52 -20.67 -24.28
CA PRO A 791 -26.15 -21.54 -23.17
C PRO A 791 -25.41 -22.80 -23.71
N GLY A 792 -24.11 -22.89 -23.49
CA GLY A 792 -23.26 -23.95 -24.02
C GLY A 792 -22.05 -23.44 -24.85
N ASP A 793 -22.05 -22.17 -25.26
CA ASP A 793 -20.85 -21.48 -25.79
C ASP A 793 -19.89 -21.05 -24.67
N THR A 794 -20.37 -21.07 -23.42
CA THR A 794 -19.52 -21.06 -22.24
C THR A 794 -18.72 -22.35 -22.24
N GLY A 795 -17.45 -22.26 -22.61
CA GLY A 795 -16.53 -23.39 -22.68
C GLY A 795 -16.58 -24.24 -21.39
N LYS A 796 -16.10 -25.48 -21.45
CA LYS A 796 -15.92 -26.31 -20.26
C LYS A 796 -15.27 -25.45 -19.20
N ASN A 797 -15.90 -25.38 -18.00
CA ASN A 797 -15.43 -24.65 -16.82
C ASN A 797 -13.92 -24.50 -16.83
N LEU A 798 -13.40 -23.25 -16.80
CA LEU A 798 -11.97 -22.96 -16.63
C LEU A 798 -11.44 -23.61 -15.34
N SER A 799 -12.29 -23.71 -14.31
CA SER A 799 -12.06 -24.60 -13.20
C SER A 799 -12.50 -26.01 -13.64
N GLY A 800 -11.57 -26.84 -14.01
CA GLY A 800 -11.81 -28.26 -13.87
C GLY A 800 -12.15 -28.49 -12.39
N THR A 801 -13.44 -28.47 -12.05
CA THR A 801 -13.95 -28.94 -10.76
C THR A 801 -13.74 -30.45 -10.69
N THR A 802 -12.48 -30.84 -10.69
CA THR A 802 -12.05 -32.09 -10.13
C THR A 802 -12.05 -31.88 -8.60
N GLU A 803 -12.44 -32.86 -7.83
CA GLU A 803 -12.39 -32.82 -6.36
C GLU A 803 -10.96 -32.58 -5.79
N THR A 804 -9.95 -32.43 -6.66
CA THR A 804 -8.54 -32.19 -6.34
C THR A 804 -8.14 -30.79 -6.80
N PHE A 805 -7.77 -29.94 -5.84
CA PHE A 805 -7.19 -28.63 -6.11
C PHE A 805 -5.77 -28.77 -6.67
N ALA A 806 -5.34 -27.80 -7.48
CA ALA A 806 -4.01 -27.82 -8.06
C ALA A 806 -2.88 -27.71 -7.02
N ASN A 807 -3.16 -27.07 -5.88
CA ASN A 807 -2.17 -26.87 -4.80
C ASN A 807 -0.83 -26.40 -5.35
N GLU A 808 -0.77 -25.12 -5.76
CA GLU A 808 0.41 -24.60 -6.47
C GLU A 808 1.48 -24.06 -5.51
N GLY A 809 2.74 -24.44 -5.83
CA GLY A 809 3.93 -23.75 -5.33
C GLY A 809 4.50 -22.86 -6.41
N LEU A 810 4.40 -21.55 -6.24
CA LEU A 810 4.85 -20.53 -7.19
C LEU A 810 6.21 -19.99 -6.72
N THR A 811 7.28 -20.38 -7.40
CA THR A 811 8.63 -20.11 -6.94
C THR A 811 9.12 -18.73 -7.38
N THR A 812 9.86 -18.07 -6.49
CA THR A 812 10.54 -16.79 -6.72
C THR A 812 11.98 -16.88 -6.22
N ALA A 813 12.82 -15.94 -6.61
CA ALA A 813 14.17 -15.78 -6.08
C ALA A 813 14.20 -15.18 -4.65
N GLY A 814 13.04 -14.91 -4.05
CA GLY A 814 12.91 -14.36 -2.70
C GLY A 814 13.26 -15.35 -1.61
N GLN A 815 13.51 -14.84 -0.40
CA GLN A 815 13.89 -15.65 0.79
C GLN A 815 12.70 -15.93 1.72
N VAL A 816 11.58 -15.26 1.52
CA VAL A 816 10.37 -15.37 2.34
C VAL A 816 9.23 -15.99 1.55
N GLN A 817 8.18 -16.43 2.26
CA GLN A 817 7.00 -17.02 1.68
C GLN A 817 5.75 -16.20 1.98
N PHE A 818 4.75 -16.40 1.13
CA PHE A 818 3.35 -16.03 1.33
C PHE A 818 2.54 -17.31 1.30
N VAL A 819 2.16 -17.81 2.46
CA VAL A 819 1.55 -19.14 2.63
C VAL A 819 0.05 -18.99 2.77
N CYS A 820 -0.72 -19.44 1.78
CA CYS A 820 -2.19 -19.35 1.80
C CYS A 820 -2.83 -20.74 1.90
N ALA A 821 -3.84 -20.83 2.76
CA ALA A 821 -4.81 -21.92 2.79
C ALA A 821 -6.22 -21.35 2.71
N ALA A 822 -7.03 -21.84 1.78
CA ALA A 822 -8.40 -21.37 1.53
C ALA A 822 -9.40 -22.52 1.51
N GLY A 823 -10.71 -22.19 1.63
CA GLY A 823 -11.78 -23.16 1.54
C GLY A 823 -13.15 -22.50 1.46
N ASP A 824 -14.14 -23.30 1.07
CA ASP A 824 -15.53 -22.88 0.97
C ASP A 824 -16.35 -23.49 2.12
N TYR A 825 -16.63 -22.68 3.15
CA TYR A 825 -17.36 -23.14 4.31
C TYR A 825 -18.86 -23.35 4.03
N TYR A 826 -19.40 -22.79 2.95
CA TYR A 826 -20.77 -23.11 2.51
C TYR A 826 -20.93 -24.57 2.08
N LYS A 827 -19.89 -25.21 1.56
CA LYS A 827 -19.90 -26.65 1.23
C LYS A 827 -20.15 -27.56 2.45
N LYS A 828 -19.92 -27.01 3.65
CA LYS A 828 -20.21 -27.70 4.93
C LYS A 828 -21.54 -27.24 5.56
N GLY A 829 -22.31 -26.41 4.87
CA GLY A 829 -23.62 -25.92 5.35
C GLY A 829 -23.48 -24.80 6.40
N LEU A 830 -22.33 -24.16 6.52
CA LEU A 830 -22.08 -23.08 7.47
C LEU A 830 -22.40 -21.74 6.82
N PRO A 831 -23.45 -21.00 7.25
CA PRO A 831 -23.82 -19.72 6.64
C PRO A 831 -22.89 -18.58 7.10
N TYR A 832 -22.80 -17.52 6.31
CA TYR A 832 -22.11 -16.31 6.75
C TYR A 832 -22.80 -15.68 7.96
N THR A 833 -22.01 -15.13 8.88
CA THR A 833 -22.47 -14.41 10.07
C THR A 833 -21.55 -13.25 10.40
N GLY A 834 -22.08 -12.12 10.91
CA GLY A 834 -21.28 -11.00 11.37
C GLY A 834 -20.23 -11.35 12.44
N ALA A 835 -20.45 -12.43 13.20
CA ALA A 835 -19.47 -12.92 14.17
C ALA A 835 -18.12 -13.32 13.54
N LEU A 836 -18.07 -13.63 12.23
CA LEU A 836 -16.82 -13.89 11.50
C LEU A 836 -15.90 -12.65 11.43
N SER A 837 -16.46 -11.44 11.47
CA SER A 837 -15.66 -10.22 11.57
C SER A 837 -14.93 -10.13 12.91
N VAL A 838 -15.56 -10.61 14.01
CA VAL A 838 -14.90 -10.67 15.32
C VAL A 838 -13.85 -11.78 15.34
N LEU A 839 -14.13 -12.94 14.72
CA LEU A 839 -13.14 -14.00 14.54
C LEU A 839 -11.90 -13.51 13.77
N ARG A 840 -12.09 -12.70 12.72
CA ARG A 840 -10.98 -12.12 11.97
C ARG A 840 -10.05 -11.31 12.86
N VAL A 841 -10.61 -10.51 13.79
CA VAL A 841 -9.81 -9.71 14.74
C VAL A 841 -9.06 -10.64 15.70
N ILE A 842 -9.75 -11.67 16.27
CA ILE A 842 -9.12 -12.65 17.16
C ILE A 842 -7.97 -13.37 16.46
N LEU A 843 -8.19 -13.87 15.25
CA LEU A 843 -7.15 -14.57 14.49
C LEU A 843 -5.98 -13.65 14.17
N GLY A 844 -6.27 -12.47 13.63
CA GLY A 844 -5.24 -11.54 13.13
C GLY A 844 -4.36 -10.91 14.20
N TYR A 845 -4.90 -10.74 15.44
CA TYR A 845 -4.19 -10.03 16.51
C TYR A 845 -3.95 -10.89 17.78
N ASP A 846 -4.29 -12.17 17.73
CA ASP A 846 -4.04 -13.07 18.85
C ASP A 846 -3.48 -14.42 18.34
N TYR A 847 -4.29 -15.30 17.78
CA TYR A 847 -3.84 -16.65 17.46
C TYR A 847 -2.75 -16.68 16.37
N LEU A 848 -3.00 -16.10 15.20
CA LEU A 848 -2.03 -16.10 14.11
C LEU A 848 -0.85 -15.18 14.44
N TRP A 849 -1.11 -14.01 15.02
CA TRP A 849 -0.08 -13.06 15.43
C TRP A 849 0.96 -13.71 16.34
N ASN A 850 0.50 -14.33 17.41
CA ASN A 850 1.39 -14.95 18.39
C ASN A 850 2.18 -16.15 17.83
N ASN A 851 1.58 -16.95 16.93
CA ASN A 851 2.22 -18.17 16.44
C ASN A 851 3.02 -17.97 15.15
N ILE A 852 2.60 -17.06 14.27
CA ILE A 852 3.24 -16.84 12.96
C ILE A 852 4.23 -15.67 13.01
N ARG A 853 3.84 -14.53 13.64
CA ARG A 853 4.74 -13.37 13.75
C ARG A 853 5.64 -13.48 14.97
N VAL A 854 5.10 -13.45 16.19
CA VAL A 854 5.90 -13.34 17.42
C VAL A 854 6.85 -14.53 17.59
N LYS A 855 6.35 -15.76 17.42
CA LYS A 855 7.14 -16.99 17.56
C LYS A 855 7.80 -17.42 16.26
N GLY A 856 7.16 -17.16 15.12
CA GLY A 856 7.61 -17.58 13.80
C GLY A 856 8.50 -16.58 13.07
N GLY A 857 8.48 -15.31 13.48
CA GLY A 857 9.29 -14.25 12.85
C GLY A 857 8.78 -13.79 11.47
N ALA A 858 7.53 -14.12 11.10
CA ALA A 858 6.90 -13.54 9.92
C ALA A 858 6.57 -12.06 10.14
N TYR A 859 6.54 -11.28 9.07
CA TYR A 859 6.15 -9.87 9.18
C TYR A 859 4.66 -9.69 9.50
N GLY A 860 3.78 -10.53 8.92
CA GLY A 860 2.36 -10.44 9.16
C GLY A 860 1.58 -11.73 8.90
N CYS A 861 0.32 -11.69 9.29
CA CYS A 861 -0.64 -12.76 9.06
C CYS A 861 -2.05 -12.20 8.95
N MET A 862 -2.87 -12.79 8.09
CA MET A 862 -4.21 -12.30 7.80
C MET A 862 -5.19 -13.46 7.68
N SER A 863 -6.47 -13.17 7.89
CA SER A 863 -7.57 -14.06 7.58
C SER A 863 -8.72 -13.29 6.94
N GLY A 864 -9.51 -13.95 6.12
CA GLY A 864 -10.69 -13.36 5.51
C GLY A 864 -11.84 -14.36 5.43
N PHE A 865 -13.07 -13.84 5.53
CA PHE A 865 -14.30 -14.61 5.45
C PHE A 865 -15.31 -13.84 4.61
N SER A 866 -15.51 -14.28 3.38
CA SER A 866 -16.39 -13.59 2.43
C SER A 866 -17.84 -14.02 2.59
N ARG A 867 -18.78 -13.10 2.33
CA ARG A 867 -20.22 -13.36 2.35
C ARG A 867 -20.67 -14.45 1.38
N ASN A 868 -19.84 -14.84 0.44
CA ASN A 868 -20.11 -15.92 -0.51
C ASN A 868 -19.57 -17.29 -0.06
N GLY A 869 -19.05 -17.44 1.15
CA GLY A 869 -18.61 -18.71 1.71
C GLY A 869 -17.12 -19.01 1.60
N ILE A 870 -16.33 -18.18 0.91
CA ILE A 870 -14.88 -18.36 0.84
C ILE A 870 -14.24 -17.80 2.12
N GLY A 871 -13.38 -18.64 2.72
CA GLY A 871 -12.51 -18.21 3.81
C GLY A 871 -11.06 -18.59 3.55
N TYR A 872 -10.13 -17.80 4.10
CA TYR A 872 -8.70 -18.06 3.96
C TYR A 872 -7.90 -17.63 5.18
N LEU A 873 -6.73 -18.24 5.34
CA LEU A 873 -5.64 -17.82 6.21
C LEU A 873 -4.42 -17.61 5.32
N VAL A 874 -3.67 -16.53 5.54
CA VAL A 874 -2.45 -16.23 4.76
C VAL A 874 -1.39 -15.58 5.64
N SER A 875 -0.11 -15.96 5.43
CA SER A 875 1.05 -15.29 6.04
C SER A 875 1.71 -14.32 5.05
N TYR A 876 2.43 -13.34 5.58
CA TYR A 876 3.09 -12.29 4.82
C TYR A 876 4.57 -12.19 5.20
N ARG A 877 5.45 -12.32 4.21
CA ARG A 877 6.92 -12.35 4.40
C ARG A 877 7.32 -13.33 5.51
N ASP A 878 6.91 -14.57 5.34
CA ASP A 878 7.04 -15.64 6.33
C ASP A 878 8.35 -16.43 6.07
N PRO A 879 9.24 -16.56 7.07
CA PRO A 879 10.43 -17.40 6.93
C PRO A 879 10.12 -18.89 6.91
N HIS A 880 8.91 -19.31 7.32
CA HIS A 880 8.49 -20.70 7.43
C HIS A 880 7.43 -21.09 6.40
N LEU A 881 7.35 -22.39 6.11
CA LEU A 881 6.33 -23.00 5.26
C LEU A 881 5.52 -24.05 6.03
N SER A 882 6.18 -25.12 6.48
CA SER A 882 5.50 -26.26 7.14
C SER A 882 4.93 -25.87 8.51
N GLY A 883 5.69 -25.12 9.30
CA GLY A 883 5.26 -24.63 10.62
C GLY A 883 3.99 -23.79 10.53
N THR A 884 3.88 -22.95 9.50
CA THR A 884 2.71 -22.11 9.26
C THR A 884 1.46 -22.93 8.94
N PHE A 885 1.58 -23.97 8.11
CA PHE A 885 0.45 -24.89 7.88
C PHE A 885 0.05 -25.65 9.14
N ASP A 886 0.98 -25.99 10.02
CA ASP A 886 0.66 -26.64 11.28
C ASP A 886 -0.07 -25.70 12.24
N VAL A 887 0.22 -24.40 12.21
CA VAL A 887 -0.57 -23.38 12.92
C VAL A 887 -1.98 -23.31 12.33
N TYR A 888 -2.13 -23.27 11.01
CA TYR A 888 -3.46 -23.23 10.38
C TYR A 888 -4.32 -24.45 10.73
N LYS A 889 -3.75 -25.65 10.71
CA LYS A 889 -4.46 -26.89 11.09
C LYS A 889 -4.98 -26.88 12.52
N LYS A 890 -4.31 -26.19 13.43
CA LYS A 890 -4.70 -26.10 14.84
C LYS A 890 -5.65 -24.93 15.14
N ALA A 891 -5.91 -24.04 14.18
CA ALA A 891 -6.69 -22.82 14.41
C ALA A 891 -8.13 -23.13 14.87
N GLY A 892 -8.80 -24.10 14.25
CA GLY A 892 -10.15 -24.49 14.62
C GLY A 892 -10.24 -24.99 16.07
N ASP A 893 -9.29 -25.82 16.47
CA ASP A 893 -9.25 -26.35 17.86
C ASP A 893 -8.92 -25.21 18.86
N ALA A 894 -8.00 -24.32 18.54
CA ALA A 894 -7.68 -23.17 19.37
C ALA A 894 -8.91 -22.27 19.60
N ILE A 895 -9.72 -22.03 18.56
CA ILE A 895 -10.92 -21.19 18.67
C ILE A 895 -12.02 -21.91 19.47
N ARG A 896 -12.18 -23.23 19.35
CA ARG A 896 -13.14 -23.99 20.20
C ARG A 896 -12.81 -23.89 21.69
N HIS A 897 -11.52 -23.78 22.02
CA HIS A 897 -11.03 -23.63 23.40
C HIS A 897 -10.73 -22.19 23.79
N PHE A 898 -11.09 -21.23 22.94
CA PHE A 898 -10.83 -19.83 23.20
C PHE A 898 -11.52 -19.36 24.49
N GLU A 899 -10.75 -18.64 25.33
CA GLU A 899 -11.21 -18.07 26.58
C GLU A 899 -11.02 -16.55 26.58
N ALA A 900 -12.05 -15.84 26.95
CA ALA A 900 -12.02 -14.39 27.10
C ALA A 900 -13.04 -13.97 28.17
N ASP A 901 -12.67 -13.02 29.01
CA ASP A 901 -13.64 -12.30 29.83
C ASP A 901 -14.41 -11.26 29.00
N GLU A 902 -15.41 -10.64 29.59
CA GLU A 902 -16.27 -9.68 28.91
C GLU A 902 -15.49 -8.48 28.39
N ARG A 903 -14.47 -8.01 29.11
CA ARG A 903 -13.60 -6.91 28.69
C ARG A 903 -12.81 -7.28 27.43
N THR A 904 -12.21 -8.45 27.43
CA THR A 904 -11.43 -8.98 26.30
C THR A 904 -12.31 -9.18 25.07
N LEU A 905 -13.49 -9.78 25.24
CA LEU A 905 -14.43 -9.97 24.14
C LEU A 905 -14.92 -8.62 23.58
N THR A 906 -15.14 -7.64 24.45
CA THR A 906 -15.52 -6.27 24.04
C THR A 906 -14.46 -5.65 23.15
N LYS A 907 -13.16 -5.81 23.45
CA LYS A 907 -12.08 -5.31 22.56
C LYS A 907 -12.21 -5.84 21.14
N TYR A 908 -12.39 -7.13 20.97
CA TYR A 908 -12.53 -7.73 19.63
C TYR A 908 -13.79 -7.26 18.89
N VAL A 909 -14.89 -7.03 19.63
CA VAL A 909 -16.11 -6.43 19.06
C VAL A 909 -15.84 -5.02 18.57
N ILE A 910 -15.13 -4.20 19.35
CA ILE A 910 -14.78 -2.83 18.97
C ILE A 910 -13.90 -2.84 17.72
N GLY A 911 -12.86 -3.68 17.67
CA GLY A 911 -12.01 -3.81 16.49
C GLY A 911 -12.77 -4.29 15.24
N ALA A 912 -13.77 -5.15 15.41
CA ALA A 912 -14.65 -5.54 14.30
C ALA A 912 -15.54 -4.38 13.83
N ILE A 913 -16.12 -3.62 14.76
CA ILE A 913 -16.94 -2.43 14.45
C ILE A 913 -16.08 -1.32 13.81
N SER A 914 -14.85 -1.12 14.23
CA SER A 914 -13.93 -0.15 13.60
C SER A 914 -13.83 -0.36 12.08
N SER A 915 -13.74 -1.60 11.63
CA SER A 915 -13.73 -1.91 10.20
C SER A 915 -15.04 -1.60 9.48
N LEU A 916 -16.18 -1.68 10.18
CA LEU A 916 -17.51 -1.37 9.63
C LEU A 916 -17.82 0.13 9.63
N ASP A 917 -17.25 0.88 10.57
CA ASP A 917 -17.52 2.31 10.78
C ASP A 917 -16.40 3.21 10.22
N ARG A 918 -15.48 2.65 9.41
CA ARG A 918 -14.41 3.42 8.80
C ARG A 918 -14.99 4.57 7.97
N PRO A 919 -14.51 5.82 8.14
CA PRO A 919 -14.89 6.92 7.27
C PRO A 919 -14.57 6.60 5.81
N LEU A 920 -15.53 6.85 4.94
CA LEU A 920 -15.39 6.67 3.51
C LEU A 920 -15.29 8.04 2.84
N THR A 921 -14.48 8.15 1.80
CA THR A 921 -14.52 9.29 0.88
C THR A 921 -15.83 9.26 0.09
N PRO A 922 -16.29 10.36 -0.52
CA PRO A 922 -17.51 10.36 -1.31
C PRO A 922 -17.55 9.27 -2.38
N SER A 923 -16.44 9.10 -3.11
CA SER A 923 -16.28 8.04 -4.10
C SER A 923 -16.42 6.64 -3.50
N ALA A 924 -15.76 6.39 -2.35
CA ALA A 924 -15.81 5.10 -1.67
C ALA A 924 -17.19 4.79 -1.07
N GLU A 925 -17.93 5.80 -0.61
CA GLU A 925 -19.29 5.65 -0.07
C GLU A 925 -20.30 5.27 -1.16
N GLY A 926 -20.25 5.96 -2.30
CA GLY A 926 -21.05 5.61 -3.45
C GLY A 926 -20.71 4.24 -4.01
N GLY A 927 -19.40 3.95 -4.19
CA GLY A 927 -18.92 2.64 -4.63
C GLY A 927 -19.35 1.50 -3.70
N PHE A 928 -19.32 1.69 -2.36
CA PHE A 928 -19.84 0.72 -1.40
C PHE A 928 -21.34 0.50 -1.58
N SER A 929 -22.11 1.59 -1.79
CA SER A 929 -23.55 1.51 -2.02
C SER A 929 -23.88 0.78 -3.33
N MET A 930 -23.15 1.05 -4.41
CA MET A 930 -23.23 0.33 -5.69
C MET A 930 -22.91 -1.16 -5.51
N ASN A 931 -21.83 -1.50 -4.82
CA ASN A 931 -21.42 -2.87 -4.56
C ASN A 931 -22.51 -3.66 -3.80
N CYS A 932 -23.10 -3.04 -2.78
CA CYS A 932 -24.24 -3.63 -2.06
C CYS A 932 -25.43 -3.85 -3.00
N TRP A 933 -25.76 -2.86 -3.83
CA TRP A 933 -26.87 -2.97 -4.79
C TRP A 933 -26.66 -4.12 -5.81
N LEU A 934 -25.47 -4.22 -6.39
CA LEU A 934 -25.12 -5.27 -7.37
C LEU A 934 -25.11 -6.67 -6.73
N SER A 935 -24.72 -6.78 -5.46
CA SER A 935 -24.70 -8.03 -4.70
C SER A 935 -26.04 -8.38 -4.03
N GLY A 936 -27.04 -7.48 -4.12
CA GLY A 936 -28.34 -7.66 -3.47
C GLY A 936 -28.32 -7.56 -1.96
N ILE A 937 -27.35 -6.84 -1.39
CA ILE A 937 -27.23 -6.58 0.06
C ILE A 937 -28.11 -5.38 0.41
N THR A 938 -28.96 -5.51 1.41
CA THR A 938 -29.89 -4.49 1.89
C THR A 938 -29.41 -3.82 3.18
N ASP A 939 -30.04 -2.71 3.56
CA ASP A 939 -29.85 -2.06 4.86
C ASP A 939 -30.17 -3.02 6.02
N GLU A 940 -31.20 -3.88 5.84
CA GLU A 940 -31.58 -4.89 6.83
C GLU A 940 -30.48 -5.94 7.01
N ASP A 941 -29.82 -6.35 5.93
CA ASP A 941 -28.71 -7.31 5.98
C ASP A 941 -27.52 -6.71 6.72
N LEU A 942 -27.13 -5.48 6.38
CA LEU A 942 -26.04 -4.77 7.07
C LEU A 942 -26.36 -4.56 8.55
N GLN A 943 -27.62 -4.17 8.87
CA GLN A 943 -28.05 -3.99 10.26
C GLN A 943 -28.05 -5.32 11.03
N LYS A 944 -28.43 -6.42 10.39
CA LYS A 944 -28.36 -7.76 10.97
C LYS A 944 -26.92 -8.17 11.27
N GLU A 945 -26.01 -7.98 10.31
CA GLU A 945 -24.58 -8.27 10.50
C GLU A 945 -24.01 -7.45 11.65
N ARG A 946 -24.29 -6.14 11.68
CA ARG A 946 -23.85 -5.26 12.78
C ARG A 946 -24.37 -5.75 14.14
N THR A 947 -25.63 -6.14 14.20
CA THR A 947 -26.22 -6.68 15.41
C THR A 947 -25.53 -7.96 15.85
N GLN A 948 -25.20 -8.87 14.91
CA GLN A 948 -24.45 -10.09 15.20
C GLN A 948 -23.03 -9.82 15.72
N VAL A 949 -22.38 -8.76 15.25
CA VAL A 949 -21.07 -8.32 15.77
C VAL A 949 -21.23 -7.78 17.20
N LEU A 950 -22.15 -6.85 17.42
CA LEU A 950 -22.33 -6.16 18.70
C LEU A 950 -22.79 -7.11 19.82
N ASP A 951 -23.61 -8.09 19.50
CA ASP A 951 -24.22 -9.01 20.48
C ASP A 951 -23.51 -10.37 20.57
N VAL A 952 -22.35 -10.54 19.90
CA VAL A 952 -21.59 -11.78 19.91
C VAL A 952 -21.21 -12.22 21.32
N SER A 953 -21.40 -13.52 21.61
CA SER A 953 -20.99 -14.16 22.84
C SER A 953 -19.74 -15.03 22.66
N LEU A 954 -19.07 -15.35 23.77
CA LEU A 954 -17.94 -16.29 23.76
C LEU A 954 -18.33 -17.66 23.17
N GLN A 955 -19.58 -18.11 23.38
CA GLN A 955 -20.06 -19.36 22.83
C GLN A 955 -20.20 -19.28 21.30
N ASP A 956 -20.62 -18.13 20.77
CA ASP A 956 -20.71 -17.94 19.33
C ASP A 956 -19.30 -17.98 18.70
N ILE A 957 -18.32 -17.33 19.31
CA ILE A 957 -16.92 -17.40 18.86
C ILE A 957 -16.41 -18.83 18.84
N ARG A 958 -16.62 -19.61 19.91
CA ARG A 958 -16.17 -21.01 19.98
C ARG A 958 -16.74 -21.88 18.86
N ARG A 959 -17.98 -21.63 18.44
CA ARG A 959 -18.61 -22.33 17.31
C ARG A 959 -17.95 -22.03 15.98
N LEU A 960 -17.28 -20.88 15.85
CA LEU A 960 -16.58 -20.51 14.63
C LEU A 960 -15.31 -21.35 14.37
N GLY A 961 -14.86 -22.15 15.33
CA GLY A 961 -13.85 -23.18 15.11
C GLY A 961 -14.24 -24.18 14.02
N ASP A 962 -15.53 -24.47 13.85
CA ASP A 962 -16.04 -25.36 12.81
C ASP A 962 -15.88 -24.75 11.40
N TYR A 963 -15.90 -23.42 11.27
CA TYR A 963 -15.63 -22.72 10.01
C TYR A 963 -14.17 -22.86 9.60
N LEU A 964 -13.25 -22.75 10.54
CA LEU A 964 -11.82 -22.92 10.29
C LEU A 964 -11.50 -24.36 9.86
N ASP A 965 -12.08 -25.34 10.54
CA ASP A 965 -11.95 -26.75 10.14
C ASP A 965 -12.56 -26.99 8.74
N ALA A 966 -13.71 -26.36 8.45
CA ALA A 966 -14.34 -26.46 7.14
C ALA A 966 -13.46 -25.89 6.02
N ILE A 967 -12.73 -24.81 6.29
CA ILE A 967 -11.79 -24.18 5.36
C ILE A 967 -10.55 -25.08 5.19
N ILE A 968 -9.86 -25.39 6.28
CA ILE A 968 -8.55 -26.06 6.24
C ILE A 968 -8.66 -27.52 5.79
N SER A 969 -9.74 -28.22 6.16
CA SER A 969 -9.95 -29.63 5.77
C SER A 969 -10.09 -29.85 4.26
N GLN A 970 -10.35 -28.81 3.47
CA GLN A 970 -10.40 -28.91 2.01
C GLN A 970 -9.03 -29.02 1.37
N ASN A 971 -7.96 -28.67 2.12
CA ASN A 971 -6.57 -28.74 1.65
C ASN A 971 -6.33 -27.99 0.32
N CYS A 972 -6.93 -26.81 0.17
CA CYS A 972 -6.72 -25.90 -0.97
C CYS A 972 -5.65 -24.89 -0.59
N ILE A 973 -4.47 -25.01 -1.17
CA ILE A 973 -3.30 -24.17 -0.83
C ILE A 973 -2.67 -23.55 -2.06
N CYS A 974 -2.13 -22.34 -1.87
CA CYS A 974 -1.23 -21.69 -2.82
C CYS A 974 -0.11 -21.00 -2.03
N VAL A 975 1.12 -21.17 -2.48
CA VAL A 975 2.29 -20.55 -1.85
C VAL A 975 3.08 -19.82 -2.90
N VAL A 976 3.40 -18.57 -2.63
CA VAL A 976 4.36 -17.76 -3.41
C VAL A 976 5.62 -17.60 -2.57
N GLY A 977 6.81 -17.88 -3.11
CA GLY A 977 8.04 -17.66 -2.34
C GLY A 977 9.25 -18.49 -2.76
N SER A 978 10.15 -18.69 -1.79
CA SER A 978 11.47 -19.29 -1.98
C SER A 978 11.41 -20.64 -2.68
N GLU A 979 12.13 -20.76 -3.80
CA GLU A 979 12.22 -21.99 -4.56
C GLU A 979 12.72 -23.16 -3.71
N SER A 980 13.77 -22.94 -2.92
CA SER A 980 14.38 -24.01 -2.09
C SER A 980 13.39 -24.59 -1.08
N LYS A 981 12.57 -23.74 -0.44
CA LYS A 981 11.58 -24.15 0.56
C LYS A 981 10.36 -24.83 -0.05
N ILE A 982 9.86 -24.32 -1.18
CA ILE A 982 8.73 -24.92 -1.92
C ILE A 982 9.14 -26.30 -2.45
N ARG A 983 10.32 -26.41 -3.11
CA ARG A 983 10.82 -27.69 -3.62
C ARG A 983 11.19 -28.69 -2.50
N GLY A 984 11.61 -28.19 -1.33
CA GLY A 984 11.84 -29.02 -0.14
C GLY A 984 10.57 -29.68 0.40
N ARG A 985 9.40 -29.17 0.08
CA ARG A 985 8.08 -29.68 0.49
C ARG A 985 7.17 -29.96 -0.71
N LYS A 986 7.74 -30.52 -1.77
CA LYS A 986 7.00 -30.93 -2.98
C LYS A 986 5.79 -31.84 -2.71
N ASP A 987 5.79 -32.53 -1.57
CA ASP A 987 4.68 -33.37 -1.10
C ASP A 987 3.38 -32.61 -0.86
N LEU A 988 3.47 -31.28 -0.64
CA LEU A 988 2.29 -30.42 -0.39
C LEU A 988 1.62 -29.96 -1.69
N PHE A 989 2.32 -30.00 -2.81
CA PHE A 989 1.91 -29.35 -4.06
C PHE A 989 1.57 -30.37 -5.15
N GLY A 990 0.52 -30.12 -5.88
CA GLY A 990 0.19 -30.81 -7.12
C GLY A 990 0.96 -30.25 -8.33
N SER A 991 1.35 -28.98 -8.25
CA SER A 991 2.15 -28.28 -9.25
C SER A 991 3.16 -27.34 -8.60
N ILE A 992 4.39 -27.31 -9.13
CA ILE A 992 5.43 -26.35 -8.74
C ILE A 992 5.96 -25.73 -10.02
N ARG A 993 5.86 -24.40 -10.14
CA ARG A 993 6.37 -23.65 -11.29
C ARG A 993 6.93 -22.28 -10.85
N PRO A 994 7.75 -21.62 -11.65
CA PRO A 994 8.05 -20.22 -11.45
C PRO A 994 6.77 -19.38 -11.44
N LEU A 995 6.75 -18.32 -10.63
CA LEU A 995 5.64 -17.38 -10.62
C LEU A 995 5.59 -16.58 -11.94
N LEU A 996 6.77 -16.22 -12.47
CA LEU A 996 6.97 -15.37 -13.64
C LEU A 996 7.53 -16.13 -14.83
#